data_3c20dc429451b2d0523f4195da3ef742
#
_entry.id   3c20dc429451b2d0523f4195da3ef742
#
_cell.length_a   1.000
_cell.length_b   1.000
_cell.length_c   1.000
_cell.angle_alpha   90.00
_cell.angle_beta   90.00
_cell.angle_gamma   90.00
#
_symmetry.space_group_name_H-M   'P 1'
#
loop_
_entity.id
_entity.type
_entity.pdbx_description
1 polymer ?
#
loop_
_entity_poly.entity_id
_entity_poly.type
_entity_poly.pdbx_seq_one_letter_code
_entity_poly.pdbx_strand_id
1 'polypeptide(L)'
;RRNYHLPFGGVQILCIGDLYQLPPVAQNKEWSILNEYYESPFFFDSIAIKEQSPLLIELNKIYRQNEESFVRLLNKVRNNNMDADDFEDLHVRYNPNFNPSADEKYITLTSHNNQADKINEVKLYNLSSSSFVYTAKVEDEFPENMYPVEFDLKLKEGAQVMFLKNDVINKRYFNGKIAVVKELQKEKIIVDCDGTEIEVGLETWENTRYTLNRTDGKLEQDILGSFTQYPLRLAWAITIHKSQGLTFEKVMIDAGAAFSSGQVYVALSRCTSLSGIVLLSKIQPVAIHSNENVIKGQQKLSFKGNLAERFAGARQLFTFHLLEDIFSFGEVIASVELLEFQINQHKEKLNKEAIDWIINFKQHTNSLKEVGIKFISHISHLMKDEGIIENNLALQKRITDAANHFEPKLEQYLKVIKTHPIITEHRETATPVNEKINELALALYNCIYNIRYCKQPFSVTGFLQNKLNYSLPRFNLSCYASETAETAANTVTNFELYETLKRWRNMVCSETGQPIYMVANQTTLKEICTYLPLTKKGLMQISGFGKAKVEKYGDEILETVESYCSRYNLETNMDAKLDNVKKERKPQKAASKTDTKTITFNLYKEGKTIAAIAKERNLTGSTIEGHLAWFVSTKEIDINKLVSKEKQKLILDAAAIYGTDSHKKLIDNLHSDISYGELKLVLAAI
;
A
#
# COMPACT_ATOMS: atom_id res chain seq x y z
N ARG A 1 5.25 -14.79 -1.25
CA ARG A 1 4.37 -15.94 -1.52
C ARG A 1 4.40 -16.25 -3.02
N ARG A 2 5.46 -16.82 -3.54
CA ARG A 2 5.50 -17.22 -4.95
C ARG A 2 5.64 -18.73 -5.03
N ASN A 3 4.58 -19.39 -5.46
CA ASN A 3 4.66 -20.78 -5.89
C ASN A 3 5.08 -20.76 -7.35
N TYR A 4 6.33 -21.07 -7.64
CA TYR A 4 6.90 -21.06 -9.00
C TYR A 4 6.32 -22.12 -9.93
N HIS A 5 5.59 -23.09 -9.38
CA HIS A 5 4.94 -24.16 -10.15
C HIS A 5 3.51 -23.85 -10.56
N LEU A 6 2.95 -22.70 -10.11
CA LEU A 6 1.60 -22.29 -10.45
C LEU A 6 1.61 -20.95 -11.23
N PRO A 7 0.78 -20.79 -12.25
CA PRO A 7 0.58 -19.52 -12.93
C PRO A 7 0.26 -18.41 -11.93
N PHE A 8 0.83 -17.22 -12.16
CA PHE A 8 0.72 -16.06 -11.27
C PHE A 8 1.11 -16.32 -9.81
N GLY A 9 1.93 -17.37 -9.55
CA GLY A 9 2.32 -17.75 -8.20
C GLY A 9 1.17 -18.34 -7.35
N GLY A 10 0.12 -18.83 -7.99
CA GLY A 10 -1.09 -19.36 -7.34
C GLY A 10 -2.06 -18.28 -6.87
N VAL A 11 -1.87 -17.02 -7.24
CA VAL A 11 -2.80 -15.92 -6.92
C VAL A 11 -3.97 -15.94 -7.91
N GLN A 12 -5.19 -15.76 -7.40
CA GLN A 12 -6.38 -15.60 -8.24
C GLN A 12 -6.30 -14.27 -9.02
N ILE A 13 -6.49 -14.35 -10.33
CA ILE A 13 -6.50 -13.18 -11.22
C ILE A 13 -7.93 -12.90 -11.66
N LEU A 14 -8.37 -11.65 -11.51
CA LEU A 14 -9.61 -11.12 -12.06
C LEU A 14 -9.26 -10.09 -13.13
N CYS A 15 -9.56 -10.41 -14.40
CA CYS A 15 -9.42 -9.48 -15.51
C CYS A 15 -10.78 -8.79 -15.74
N ILE A 16 -10.78 -7.45 -15.79
CA ILE A 16 -11.97 -6.63 -16.03
C ILE A 16 -11.67 -5.74 -17.23
N GLY A 17 -12.57 -5.71 -18.21
CA GLY A 17 -12.41 -4.89 -19.40
C GLY A 17 -13.44 -5.15 -20.47
N ASP A 18 -13.22 -4.57 -21.66
CA ASP A 18 -14.05 -4.76 -22.84
C ASP A 18 -13.13 -5.04 -24.04
N LEU A 19 -13.20 -6.26 -24.56
CA LEU A 19 -12.36 -6.73 -25.67
C LEU A 19 -12.66 -5.98 -26.99
N TYR A 20 -13.83 -5.37 -27.12
CA TYR A 20 -14.26 -4.63 -28.32
C TYR A 20 -13.87 -3.15 -28.29
N GLN A 21 -13.30 -2.68 -27.17
CA GLN A 21 -12.68 -1.37 -27.11
C GLN A 21 -11.30 -1.38 -27.79
N LEU A 22 -10.46 -0.41 -27.48
CA LEU A 22 -9.17 -0.27 -28.14
C LEU A 22 -8.22 -1.46 -27.81
N PRO A 23 -7.52 -1.99 -28.83
CA PRO A 23 -6.57 -3.08 -28.62
C PRO A 23 -5.32 -2.61 -27.85
N PRO A 24 -4.55 -3.54 -27.27
CA PRO A 24 -3.23 -3.22 -26.72
C PRO A 24 -2.32 -2.61 -27.77
N VAL A 25 -1.55 -1.60 -27.37
CA VAL A 25 -0.55 -0.97 -28.26
C VAL A 25 0.77 -1.73 -28.09
N ALA A 26 1.12 -2.56 -29.06
CA ALA A 26 2.41 -3.19 -29.16
C ALA A 26 3.30 -2.40 -30.13
N GLN A 27 4.49 -1.97 -29.67
CA GLN A 27 5.44 -1.30 -30.55
C GLN A 27 6.01 -2.29 -31.57
N ASN A 28 6.17 -1.87 -32.82
CA ASN A 28 6.63 -2.75 -33.92
C ASN A 28 7.93 -3.49 -33.59
N LYS A 29 8.87 -2.82 -32.89
CA LYS A 29 10.15 -3.43 -32.49
C LYS A 29 9.97 -4.53 -31.44
N GLU A 30 9.11 -4.32 -30.48
CA GLU A 30 8.81 -5.29 -29.43
C GLU A 30 8.01 -6.45 -29.98
N TRP A 31 7.02 -6.14 -30.82
CA TRP A 31 6.16 -7.15 -31.42
C TRP A 31 6.91 -8.07 -32.40
N SER A 32 7.94 -7.56 -33.11
CA SER A 32 8.78 -8.39 -33.97
C SER A 32 9.52 -9.50 -33.22
N ILE A 33 9.74 -9.35 -31.91
CA ILE A 33 10.33 -10.36 -31.05
C ILE A 33 9.25 -11.26 -30.44
N LEU A 34 8.16 -10.63 -29.95
CA LEU A 34 7.11 -11.34 -29.23
C LEU A 34 6.24 -12.24 -30.10
N ASN A 35 6.08 -11.94 -31.38
CA ASN A 35 5.27 -12.71 -32.31
C ASN A 35 5.84 -14.12 -32.61
N GLU A 36 7.10 -14.39 -32.21
CA GLU A 36 7.66 -15.76 -32.22
C GLU A 36 7.04 -16.65 -31.14
N TYR A 37 6.54 -16.04 -30.05
CA TYR A 37 6.02 -16.74 -28.86
C TYR A 37 4.51 -16.61 -28.71
N TYR A 38 3.91 -15.52 -29.22
CA TYR A 38 2.51 -15.17 -29.01
C TYR A 38 1.79 -14.95 -30.35
N GLU A 39 0.58 -15.49 -30.45
CA GLU A 39 -0.25 -15.36 -31.67
C GLU A 39 -0.82 -13.94 -31.82
N SER A 40 -1.05 -13.26 -30.71
CA SER A 40 -1.56 -11.89 -30.69
C SER A 40 -1.13 -11.13 -29.44
N PRO A 41 -1.19 -9.79 -29.41
CA PRO A 41 -0.86 -8.98 -28.23
C PRO A 41 -1.94 -9.01 -27.15
N PHE A 42 -3.01 -9.78 -27.34
CA PHE A 42 -4.09 -9.86 -26.37
C PHE A 42 -3.77 -10.83 -25.22
N PHE A 43 -4.28 -10.50 -24.01
CA PHE A 43 -4.00 -11.29 -22.81
C PHE A 43 -4.38 -12.76 -22.92
N PHE A 44 -5.45 -13.08 -23.65
CA PHE A 44 -5.96 -14.43 -23.81
C PHE A 44 -5.04 -15.35 -24.64
N ASP A 45 -4.07 -14.80 -25.35
CA ASP A 45 -3.05 -15.55 -26.07
C ASP A 45 -1.74 -15.69 -25.28
N SER A 46 -1.68 -15.18 -24.03
CA SER A 46 -0.53 -15.38 -23.16
C SER A 46 -0.39 -16.86 -22.74
N ILE A 47 0.84 -17.34 -22.58
CA ILE A 47 1.13 -18.73 -22.20
C ILE A 47 0.41 -19.10 -20.91
N ALA A 48 0.48 -18.25 -19.89
CA ALA A 48 -0.15 -18.51 -18.60
C ALA A 48 -1.69 -18.66 -18.68
N ILE A 49 -2.34 -17.93 -19.59
CA ILE A 49 -3.78 -18.02 -19.82
C ILE A 49 -4.15 -19.24 -20.68
N LYS A 50 -3.29 -19.62 -21.63
CA LYS A 50 -3.49 -20.83 -22.43
C LYS A 50 -3.45 -22.10 -21.58
N GLU A 51 -2.58 -22.14 -20.58
CA GLU A 51 -2.48 -23.29 -19.64
C GLU A 51 -3.70 -23.40 -18.72
N GLN A 52 -4.24 -22.27 -18.28
CA GLN A 52 -5.44 -22.21 -17.42
C GLN A 52 -6.42 -21.17 -17.95
N SER A 53 -7.27 -21.56 -18.88
CA SER A 53 -8.27 -20.67 -19.46
C SER A 53 -9.20 -20.08 -18.42
N PRO A 54 -9.29 -18.74 -18.31
CA PRO A 54 -10.19 -18.09 -17.36
C PRO A 54 -11.65 -18.28 -17.77
N LEU A 55 -12.52 -18.20 -16.77
CA LEU A 55 -13.96 -18.16 -17.01
C LEU A 55 -14.35 -16.76 -17.49
N LEU A 56 -14.84 -16.64 -18.73
CA LEU A 56 -15.39 -15.40 -19.24
C LEU A 56 -16.84 -15.23 -18.77
N ILE A 57 -17.10 -14.14 -18.05
CA ILE A 57 -18.45 -13.73 -17.63
C ILE A 57 -18.75 -12.40 -18.36
N GLU A 58 -19.76 -12.41 -19.23
CA GLU A 58 -20.20 -11.21 -19.92
C GLU A 58 -21.31 -10.51 -19.14
N LEU A 59 -21.09 -9.20 -18.84
CA LEU A 59 -22.09 -8.37 -18.19
C LEU A 59 -23.04 -7.80 -19.23
N ASN A 60 -24.33 -8.07 -19.11
CA ASN A 60 -25.36 -7.73 -20.12
C ASN A 60 -26.13 -6.46 -19.78
N LYS A 61 -26.10 -6.00 -18.50
CA LYS A 61 -26.83 -4.81 -18.09
C LYS A 61 -26.04 -3.54 -18.35
N ILE A 62 -26.61 -2.62 -19.12
CA ILE A 62 -26.03 -1.32 -19.44
C ILE A 62 -26.63 -0.26 -18.51
N TYR A 63 -25.77 0.57 -17.93
CA TYR A 63 -26.15 1.63 -16.97
C TYR A 63 -25.85 3.04 -17.49
N ARG A 64 -24.99 3.18 -18.52
CA ARG A 64 -24.56 4.48 -19.05
C ARG A 64 -25.59 5.11 -19.97
N GLN A 65 -26.18 4.29 -20.85
CA GLN A 65 -27.16 4.72 -21.83
C GLN A 65 -28.56 4.24 -21.42
N ASN A 66 -29.58 5.12 -21.55
CA ASN A 66 -30.96 4.82 -21.20
C ASN A 66 -31.87 4.65 -22.42
N GLU A 67 -31.41 5.06 -23.63
CA GLU A 67 -32.18 4.95 -24.88
C GLU A 67 -31.93 3.57 -25.52
N GLU A 68 -32.96 2.74 -25.61
CA GLU A 68 -32.85 1.38 -26.19
C GLU A 68 -32.38 1.39 -27.64
N SER A 69 -32.82 2.39 -28.44
CA SER A 69 -32.38 2.57 -29.84
C SER A 69 -30.87 2.81 -29.90
N PHE A 70 -30.33 3.65 -29.03
CA PHE A 70 -28.90 3.94 -28.99
C PHE A 70 -28.11 2.74 -28.48
N VAL A 71 -28.59 2.03 -27.48
CA VAL A 71 -27.97 0.78 -26.99
C VAL A 71 -27.93 -0.27 -28.10
N ARG A 72 -29.01 -0.41 -28.86
CA ARG A 72 -29.04 -1.31 -30.04
C ARG A 72 -28.01 -0.92 -31.09
N LEU A 73 -27.91 0.37 -31.44
CA LEU A 73 -26.93 0.89 -32.36
C LEU A 73 -25.50 0.61 -31.90
N LEU A 74 -25.19 0.90 -30.66
CA LEU A 74 -23.88 0.62 -30.07
C LEU A 74 -23.51 -0.87 -30.13
N ASN A 75 -24.46 -1.77 -29.87
CA ASN A 75 -24.24 -3.20 -30.01
C ASN A 75 -23.99 -3.64 -31.46
N LYS A 76 -24.67 -3.04 -32.43
CA LYS A 76 -24.42 -3.30 -33.84
C LYS A 76 -23.02 -2.82 -34.25
N VAL A 77 -22.60 -1.62 -33.82
CA VAL A 77 -21.24 -1.11 -34.03
C VAL A 77 -20.21 -2.03 -33.40
N ARG A 78 -20.41 -2.41 -32.13
CA ARG A 78 -19.54 -3.31 -31.39
C ARG A 78 -19.32 -4.64 -32.12
N ASN A 79 -20.40 -5.22 -32.61
CA ASN A 79 -20.39 -6.54 -33.24
C ASN A 79 -20.08 -6.51 -34.72
N ASN A 80 -19.78 -5.33 -35.30
CA ASN A 80 -19.57 -5.12 -36.73
C ASN A 80 -20.74 -5.66 -37.58
N ASN A 81 -21.98 -5.35 -37.18
CA ASN A 81 -23.22 -5.85 -37.81
C ASN A 81 -24.20 -4.70 -38.10
N MET A 82 -23.67 -3.57 -38.55
CA MET A 82 -24.48 -2.44 -39.01
C MET A 82 -24.98 -2.68 -40.45
N ASP A 83 -26.23 -2.33 -40.66
CA ASP A 83 -26.85 -2.28 -41.99
C ASP A 83 -26.95 -0.82 -42.52
N ALA A 84 -27.51 -0.63 -43.72
CA ALA A 84 -27.64 0.67 -44.34
C ALA A 84 -28.51 1.64 -43.50
N ASP A 85 -29.59 1.14 -42.94
CA ASP A 85 -30.51 1.94 -42.11
C ASP A 85 -29.83 2.45 -40.84
N ASP A 86 -28.98 1.62 -40.18
CA ASP A 86 -28.21 2.02 -39.01
C ASP A 86 -27.21 3.14 -39.33
N PHE A 87 -26.60 3.12 -40.54
CA PHE A 87 -25.73 4.20 -40.98
C PHE A 87 -26.54 5.47 -41.29
N GLU A 88 -27.75 5.35 -41.84
CA GLU A 88 -28.63 6.50 -42.06
C GLU A 88 -29.02 7.13 -40.71
N ASP A 89 -29.48 6.33 -39.73
CA ASP A 89 -29.80 6.77 -38.38
C ASP A 89 -28.62 7.52 -37.73
N LEU A 90 -27.42 6.95 -37.86
CA LEU A 90 -26.23 7.57 -37.33
C LEU A 90 -25.86 8.87 -38.04
N HIS A 91 -25.99 8.91 -39.37
CA HIS A 91 -25.66 10.07 -40.19
C HIS A 91 -26.67 11.21 -40.10
N VAL A 92 -27.85 11.02 -39.50
CA VAL A 92 -28.75 12.13 -39.10
C VAL A 92 -28.01 13.09 -38.15
N ARG A 93 -27.03 12.58 -37.41
CA ARG A 93 -26.19 13.38 -36.46
C ARG A 93 -25.01 14.08 -37.15
N TYR A 94 -24.82 13.93 -38.46
CA TYR A 94 -23.73 14.54 -39.24
C TYR A 94 -23.95 16.04 -39.47
N ASN A 95 -23.05 16.84 -38.90
CA ASN A 95 -22.99 18.29 -39.11
C ASN A 95 -21.52 18.75 -39.06
N PRO A 96 -20.82 18.83 -40.21
CA PRO A 96 -19.40 19.16 -40.30
C PRO A 96 -19.08 20.61 -39.87
N ASN A 97 -20.07 21.49 -39.93
CA ASN A 97 -19.92 22.91 -39.61
C ASN A 97 -20.47 23.26 -38.24
N PHE A 98 -20.76 22.27 -37.40
CA PHE A 98 -21.26 22.50 -36.07
C PHE A 98 -20.21 23.23 -35.21
N ASN A 99 -20.59 24.38 -34.67
CA ASN A 99 -19.74 25.19 -33.82
C ASN A 99 -20.55 25.62 -32.60
N PRO A 100 -20.46 24.85 -31.50
CA PRO A 100 -21.22 25.12 -30.27
C PRO A 100 -20.75 26.38 -29.58
N SER A 101 -21.65 27.03 -28.85
CA SER A 101 -21.31 28.09 -27.93
C SER A 101 -20.48 27.52 -26.73
N ALA A 102 -19.71 28.39 -26.07
CA ALA A 102 -18.89 27.96 -24.94
C ALA A 102 -19.72 27.35 -23.79
N ASP A 103 -20.95 27.83 -23.60
CA ASP A 103 -21.85 27.37 -22.52
C ASP A 103 -22.38 25.94 -22.74
N GLU A 104 -22.37 25.46 -24.00
CA GLU A 104 -22.87 24.12 -24.31
C GLU A 104 -21.92 22.99 -23.92
N LYS A 105 -20.67 23.29 -23.56
CA LYS A 105 -19.65 22.37 -23.04
C LYS A 105 -19.42 21.10 -23.90
N TYR A 106 -19.53 21.21 -25.23
CA TYR A 106 -19.16 20.10 -26.11
C TYR A 106 -17.67 19.81 -26.04
N ILE A 107 -17.31 18.53 -26.10
CA ILE A 107 -15.94 18.07 -26.27
C ILE A 107 -15.77 17.38 -27.61
N THR A 108 -14.68 17.64 -28.32
CA THR A 108 -14.36 16.99 -29.58
C THR A 108 -13.52 15.74 -29.33
N LEU A 109 -13.99 14.60 -29.85
CA LEU A 109 -13.23 13.36 -29.85
C LEU A 109 -12.58 13.16 -31.22
N THR A 110 -11.25 13.08 -31.26
CA THR A 110 -10.47 12.92 -32.50
C THR A 110 -9.69 11.60 -32.48
N SER A 111 -9.33 11.11 -33.70
CA SER A 111 -8.51 9.89 -33.81
C SER A 111 -7.01 10.10 -33.51
N HIS A 112 -6.50 11.35 -33.65
CA HIS A 112 -5.07 11.67 -33.54
C HIS A 112 -4.80 12.80 -32.53
N ASN A 113 -3.67 12.72 -31.81
CA ASN A 113 -3.27 13.76 -30.85
C ASN A 113 -3.09 15.13 -31.50
N ASN A 114 -2.40 15.20 -32.64
CA ASN A 114 -2.14 16.48 -33.33
C ASN A 114 -3.42 17.26 -33.69
N GLN A 115 -4.52 16.57 -33.96
CA GLN A 115 -5.81 17.22 -34.22
C GLN A 115 -6.39 17.81 -32.93
N ALA A 116 -6.37 17.04 -31.84
CA ALA A 116 -6.84 17.51 -30.54
C ALA A 116 -6.03 18.73 -30.06
N ASP A 117 -4.71 18.64 -30.13
CA ASP A 117 -3.80 19.70 -29.70
C ASP A 117 -4.03 20.97 -30.50
N LYS A 118 -4.16 20.87 -31.86
CA LYS A 118 -4.45 22.00 -32.72
C LYS A 118 -5.79 22.67 -32.39
N ILE A 119 -6.84 21.89 -32.11
CA ILE A 119 -8.15 22.44 -31.75
C ILE A 119 -8.03 23.19 -30.42
N ASN A 120 -7.37 22.60 -29.43
CA ASN A 120 -7.16 23.21 -28.10
C ASN A 120 -6.34 24.50 -28.19
N GLU A 121 -5.24 24.52 -28.98
CA GLU A 121 -4.41 25.69 -29.20
C GLU A 121 -5.18 26.83 -29.85
N VAL A 122 -5.91 26.55 -30.94
CA VAL A 122 -6.72 27.55 -31.65
C VAL A 122 -7.80 28.13 -30.75
N LYS A 123 -8.53 27.28 -30.02
CA LYS A 123 -9.58 27.73 -29.09
C LYS A 123 -8.99 28.57 -27.95
N LEU A 124 -7.84 28.16 -27.38
CA LEU A 124 -7.14 28.93 -26.35
C LEU A 124 -6.62 30.26 -26.88
N TYR A 125 -6.05 30.28 -28.10
CA TYR A 125 -5.56 31.51 -28.72
C TYR A 125 -6.67 32.55 -28.93
N ASN A 126 -7.86 32.11 -29.33
CA ASN A 126 -9.01 32.96 -29.62
C ASN A 126 -9.67 33.57 -28.37
N LEU A 127 -9.31 33.14 -27.16
CA LEU A 127 -9.75 33.80 -25.95
C LEU A 127 -8.99 35.12 -25.77
N SER A 128 -9.71 36.21 -25.45
CA SER A 128 -9.16 37.55 -25.30
C SER A 128 -8.43 37.81 -23.99
N SER A 129 -8.62 36.93 -23.00
CA SER A 129 -8.01 37.06 -21.66
C SER A 129 -6.51 36.78 -21.68
N SER A 130 -5.80 37.28 -20.66
CA SER A 130 -4.35 37.07 -20.48
C SER A 130 -4.04 35.60 -20.25
N SER A 131 -2.91 35.15 -20.79
CA SER A 131 -2.44 33.76 -20.60
C SER A 131 -1.63 33.64 -19.31
N PHE A 132 -1.93 32.60 -18.52
CA PHE A 132 -1.16 32.15 -17.37
C PHE A 132 -0.50 30.82 -17.69
N VAL A 133 0.73 30.64 -17.17
CA VAL A 133 1.47 29.39 -17.32
C VAL A 133 1.80 28.87 -15.92
N TYR A 134 1.38 27.67 -15.65
CA TYR A 134 1.67 26.98 -14.38
C TYR A 134 2.65 25.85 -14.66
N THR A 135 3.88 26.01 -14.20
CA THR A 135 4.95 25.03 -14.40
C THR A 135 4.90 23.97 -13.32
N ALA A 136 4.92 22.71 -13.70
CA ALA A 136 4.94 21.58 -12.77
C ALA A 136 6.23 21.54 -11.95
N LYS A 137 6.15 21.04 -10.75
CA LYS A 137 7.31 20.70 -9.92
C LYS A 137 7.60 19.21 -10.06
N VAL A 138 8.80 18.88 -10.52
CA VAL A 138 9.29 17.50 -10.61
C VAL A 138 10.39 17.32 -9.58
N GLU A 139 10.30 16.28 -8.78
CA GLU A 139 11.30 15.91 -7.78
C GLU A 139 11.77 14.49 -8.05
N ASP A 140 13.09 14.29 -8.01
CA ASP A 140 13.76 13.01 -8.21
C ASP A 140 13.43 12.30 -9.56
N GLU A 141 13.34 10.98 -9.60
CA GLU A 141 13.14 10.19 -10.83
C GLU A 141 11.68 10.16 -11.28
N PHE A 142 11.25 11.14 -12.07
CA PHE A 142 9.95 11.11 -12.74
C PHE A 142 10.12 11.39 -14.25
N PRO A 143 10.18 10.36 -15.11
CA PRO A 143 10.42 10.51 -16.55
C PRO A 143 9.32 11.30 -17.27
N GLU A 144 9.70 12.11 -18.27
CA GLU A 144 8.77 12.97 -19.02
C GLU A 144 7.62 12.18 -19.69
N ASN A 145 7.90 10.98 -20.18
CA ASN A 145 6.88 10.12 -20.80
C ASN A 145 5.82 9.60 -19.82
N MET A 146 6.03 9.80 -18.51
CA MET A 146 5.09 9.46 -17.44
C MET A 146 4.28 10.68 -16.94
N TYR A 147 4.52 11.89 -17.48
CA TYR A 147 3.80 13.09 -17.04
C TYR A 147 2.29 12.93 -17.24
N PRO A 148 1.51 13.02 -16.16
CA PRO A 148 0.06 12.83 -16.23
C PRO A 148 -0.65 14.02 -16.86
N VAL A 149 -0.04 15.20 -16.79
CA VAL A 149 -0.49 16.48 -17.34
C VAL A 149 0.68 17.21 -18.00
N GLU A 150 0.38 18.31 -18.68
CA GLU A 150 1.41 19.15 -19.29
C GLU A 150 2.33 19.75 -18.23
N PHE A 151 3.64 19.73 -18.49
CA PHE A 151 4.65 20.34 -17.61
C PHE A 151 4.38 21.84 -17.45
N ASP A 152 4.16 22.55 -18.56
CA ASP A 152 3.75 23.94 -18.59
C ASP A 152 2.27 24.03 -18.98
N LEU A 153 1.40 24.03 -17.99
CA LEU A 153 -0.04 24.15 -18.18
C LEU A 153 -0.41 25.61 -18.51
N LYS A 154 -0.77 25.84 -19.78
CA LYS A 154 -1.19 27.16 -20.29
C LYS A 154 -2.70 27.29 -20.23
N LEU A 155 -3.18 28.28 -19.50
CA LEU A 155 -4.60 28.55 -19.33
C LEU A 155 -4.94 30.02 -19.56
N LYS A 156 -6.18 30.27 -19.92
CA LYS A 156 -6.79 31.61 -19.98
C LYS A 156 -8.16 31.55 -19.30
N GLU A 157 -8.64 32.65 -18.76
CA GLU A 157 -10.02 32.74 -18.29
C GLU A 157 -10.99 32.49 -19.45
N GLY A 158 -12.02 31.68 -19.22
CA GLY A 158 -12.93 31.17 -20.22
C GLY A 158 -12.46 29.85 -20.88
N ALA A 159 -11.30 29.34 -20.55
CA ALA A 159 -10.82 28.07 -21.09
C ALA A 159 -11.65 26.87 -20.57
N GLN A 160 -12.05 25.99 -21.49
CA GLN A 160 -12.67 24.73 -21.13
C GLN A 160 -11.60 23.74 -20.72
N VAL A 161 -11.74 23.22 -19.51
CA VAL A 161 -10.79 22.27 -18.89
C VAL A 161 -11.50 21.03 -18.40
N MET A 162 -10.72 19.98 -18.17
CA MET A 162 -11.19 18.72 -17.62
C MET A 162 -10.32 18.33 -16.44
N PHE A 163 -10.95 17.86 -15.36
CA PHE A 163 -10.26 17.28 -14.22
C PHE A 163 -9.67 15.91 -14.55
N LEU A 164 -8.45 15.63 -14.09
CA LEU A 164 -7.73 14.38 -14.30
C LEU A 164 -7.59 13.52 -13.04
N LYS A 165 -8.20 13.95 -11.95
CA LYS A 165 -8.31 13.20 -10.70
C LYS A 165 -9.71 13.32 -10.11
N ASN A 166 -10.03 12.43 -9.18
CA ASN A 166 -11.27 12.51 -8.39
C ASN A 166 -11.02 13.35 -7.12
N ASP A 167 -11.94 14.24 -6.77
CA ASP A 167 -11.98 14.82 -5.42
C ASP A 167 -12.50 13.77 -4.43
N VAL A 168 -11.58 13.03 -3.81
CA VAL A 168 -11.90 11.93 -2.89
C VAL A 168 -12.54 12.44 -1.60
N ILE A 169 -12.17 13.64 -1.16
CA ILE A 169 -12.58 14.21 0.14
C ILE A 169 -13.96 14.87 0.04
N ASN A 170 -14.11 15.82 -0.88
CA ASN A 170 -15.33 16.65 -0.95
C ASN A 170 -16.30 16.17 -2.04
N LYS A 171 -15.86 15.28 -2.94
CA LYS A 171 -16.65 14.71 -4.06
C LYS A 171 -17.28 15.76 -4.98
N ARG A 172 -16.64 16.93 -5.15
CA ARG A 172 -17.12 18.04 -5.97
C ARG A 172 -16.94 17.78 -7.47
N TYR A 173 -15.92 16.98 -7.83
CA TYR A 173 -15.60 16.60 -9.21
C TYR A 173 -15.00 15.18 -9.28
N PHE A 174 -14.98 14.64 -10.48
CA PHE A 174 -14.41 13.34 -10.80
C PHE A 174 -13.55 13.44 -12.06
N ASN A 175 -12.70 12.45 -12.28
CA ASN A 175 -11.87 12.38 -13.48
C ASN A 175 -12.73 12.37 -14.76
N GLY A 176 -12.49 13.32 -15.66
CA GLY A 176 -13.27 13.54 -16.88
C GLY A 176 -14.37 14.61 -16.75
N LYS A 177 -14.61 15.15 -15.55
CA LYS A 177 -15.57 16.24 -15.39
C LYS A 177 -15.06 17.52 -16.07
N ILE A 178 -15.91 18.12 -16.93
CA ILE A 178 -15.61 19.36 -17.65
C ILE A 178 -15.96 20.55 -16.77
N ALA A 179 -15.13 21.58 -16.83
CA ALA A 179 -15.34 22.86 -16.17
C ALA A 179 -14.83 24.00 -17.07
N VAL A 180 -15.18 25.24 -16.73
CA VAL A 180 -14.70 26.46 -17.39
C VAL A 180 -13.88 27.28 -16.42
N VAL A 181 -12.70 27.71 -16.82
CA VAL A 181 -11.84 28.55 -16.01
C VAL A 181 -12.49 29.91 -15.78
N LYS A 182 -12.73 30.27 -14.53
CA LYS A 182 -13.38 31.54 -14.13
C LYS A 182 -12.37 32.61 -13.76
N GLU A 183 -11.36 32.24 -12.97
CA GLU A 183 -10.36 33.17 -12.46
C GLU A 183 -8.99 32.50 -12.40
N LEU A 184 -7.96 33.22 -12.82
CA LEU A 184 -6.57 32.77 -12.78
C LEU A 184 -5.71 33.77 -12.00
N GLN A 185 -5.00 33.28 -11.01
CA GLN A 185 -3.97 34.01 -10.27
C GLN A 185 -2.67 33.19 -10.27
N LYS A 186 -1.58 33.74 -9.80
CA LYS A 186 -0.26 33.10 -9.81
C LYS A 186 -0.24 31.72 -9.15
N GLU A 187 -1.00 31.54 -8.07
CA GLU A 187 -1.04 30.31 -7.26
C GLU A 187 -2.46 29.81 -7.01
N LYS A 188 -3.43 30.30 -7.79
CA LYS A 188 -4.83 29.96 -7.58
C LYS A 188 -5.54 29.85 -8.93
N ILE A 189 -6.32 28.77 -9.07
CA ILE A 189 -7.20 28.54 -10.21
C ILE A 189 -8.61 28.31 -9.67
N ILE A 190 -9.58 29.12 -10.13
CA ILE A 190 -11.00 28.89 -9.87
C ILE A 190 -11.67 28.48 -11.18
N VAL A 191 -12.42 27.39 -11.11
CA VAL A 191 -13.21 26.91 -12.25
C VAL A 191 -14.69 26.87 -11.90
N ASP A 192 -15.55 27.12 -12.89
CA ASP A 192 -16.98 26.87 -12.80
C ASP A 192 -17.29 25.45 -13.25
N CYS A 193 -17.86 24.67 -12.36
CA CYS A 193 -18.29 23.29 -12.63
C CYS A 193 -19.81 23.22 -12.42
N ASP A 194 -20.56 23.37 -13.50
CA ASP A 194 -22.04 23.36 -13.52
C ASP A 194 -22.68 24.36 -12.54
N GLY A 195 -22.17 25.59 -12.50
CA GLY A 195 -22.64 26.65 -11.63
C GLY A 195 -22.03 26.63 -10.20
N THR A 196 -21.14 25.69 -9.92
CA THR A 196 -20.42 25.64 -8.66
C THR A 196 -18.96 26.07 -8.87
N GLU A 197 -18.54 27.11 -8.17
CA GLU A 197 -17.14 27.56 -8.17
C GLU A 197 -16.28 26.62 -7.35
N ILE A 198 -15.21 26.11 -7.97
CA ILE A 198 -14.26 25.22 -7.32
C ILE A 198 -12.87 25.83 -7.40
N GLU A 199 -12.25 26.05 -6.26
CA GLU A 199 -10.82 26.30 -6.17
C GLU A 199 -10.07 24.98 -6.36
N VAL A 200 -9.22 24.94 -7.40
CA VAL A 200 -8.46 23.75 -7.77
C VAL A 200 -7.14 23.73 -7.01
N GLY A 201 -6.89 22.68 -6.25
CA GLY A 201 -5.62 22.45 -5.57
C GLY A 201 -4.57 21.78 -6.47
N LEU A 202 -3.32 21.92 -6.09
CA LEU A 202 -2.22 21.14 -6.68
C LEU A 202 -2.37 19.68 -6.25
N GLU A 203 -2.06 18.78 -7.17
CA GLU A 203 -2.04 17.33 -6.95
C GLU A 203 -0.65 16.78 -7.23
N THR A 204 -0.26 15.79 -6.42
CA THR A 204 1.02 15.11 -6.58
C THR A 204 0.80 13.70 -7.09
N TRP A 205 1.57 13.30 -8.10
CA TRP A 205 1.68 11.93 -8.61
C TRP A 205 3.06 11.40 -8.25
N GLU A 206 3.09 10.16 -7.77
CA GLU A 206 4.32 9.50 -7.33
C GLU A 206 4.74 8.43 -8.34
N ASN A 207 6.01 8.42 -8.72
CA ASN A 207 6.63 7.29 -9.39
C ASN A 207 7.10 6.30 -8.33
N THR A 208 6.41 5.17 -8.20
CA THR A 208 6.65 4.21 -7.12
C THR A 208 7.23 2.91 -7.64
N ARG A 209 8.22 2.38 -6.92
CA ARG A 209 8.72 1.02 -7.11
C ARG A 209 8.31 0.17 -5.92
N TYR A 210 7.79 -1.01 -6.21
CA TYR A 210 7.50 -1.99 -5.18
C TYR A 210 8.65 -2.99 -5.09
N THR A 211 9.27 -3.07 -3.92
CA THR A 211 10.33 -4.03 -3.60
C THR A 211 9.84 -5.00 -2.55
N LEU A 212 10.24 -6.28 -2.69
CA LEU A 212 9.93 -7.27 -1.66
C LEU A 212 11.03 -7.23 -0.60
N ASN A 213 10.69 -6.83 0.61
CA ASN A 213 11.59 -6.98 1.74
C ASN A 213 11.82 -8.48 2.00
N ARG A 214 13.06 -8.92 1.81
CA ARG A 214 13.43 -10.34 1.94
C ARG A 214 13.42 -10.82 3.40
N THR A 215 13.41 -9.90 4.36
CA THR A 215 13.50 -10.21 5.78
C THR A 215 12.13 -10.52 6.37
N ASP A 216 11.09 -9.80 5.98
CA ASP A 216 9.73 -9.95 6.52
C ASP A 216 8.67 -10.33 5.46
N GLY A 217 9.10 -10.48 4.21
CA GLY A 217 8.24 -10.87 3.08
C GLY A 217 7.17 -9.84 2.72
N LYS A 218 7.29 -8.58 3.19
CA LYS A 218 6.36 -7.50 2.86
C LYS A 218 6.80 -6.74 1.64
N LEU A 219 5.81 -6.23 0.91
CA LEU A 219 6.06 -5.26 -0.14
C LEU A 219 6.35 -3.90 0.52
N GLU A 220 7.52 -3.36 0.23
CA GLU A 220 7.88 -1.99 0.52
C GLU A 220 7.64 -1.14 -0.72
N GLN A 221 7.15 0.06 -0.50
CA GLN A 221 6.90 1.03 -1.55
C GLN A 221 8.00 2.10 -1.46
N ASP A 222 8.85 2.14 -2.48
CA ASP A 222 9.89 3.16 -2.63
C ASP A 222 9.36 4.23 -3.59
N ILE A 223 9.27 5.46 -3.16
CA ILE A 223 8.94 6.60 -4.02
C ILE A 223 10.24 7.00 -4.72
N LEU A 224 10.29 6.82 -6.04
CA LEU A 224 11.44 7.15 -6.88
C LEU A 224 11.45 8.63 -7.26
N GLY A 225 10.29 9.25 -7.35
CA GLY A 225 10.14 10.65 -7.68
C GLY A 225 8.68 11.08 -7.66
N SER A 226 8.44 12.38 -7.77
CA SER A 226 7.11 12.96 -7.77
C SER A 226 6.94 14.04 -8.84
N PHE A 227 5.70 14.21 -9.28
CA PHE A 227 5.27 15.24 -10.22
C PHE A 227 4.07 15.98 -9.60
N THR A 228 4.21 17.29 -9.37
CA THR A 228 3.16 18.11 -8.75
C THR A 228 2.67 19.18 -9.72
N GLN A 229 1.37 19.20 -10.02
CA GLN A 229 0.74 20.14 -10.93
C GLN A 229 -0.77 20.24 -10.60
N TYR A 230 -1.45 21.24 -11.15
CA TYR A 230 -2.91 21.27 -11.15
C TYR A 230 -3.47 20.11 -11.98
N PRO A 231 -4.47 19.37 -11.49
CA PRO A 231 -5.02 18.19 -12.17
C PRO A 231 -6.00 18.59 -13.29
N LEU A 232 -5.58 19.49 -14.17
CA LEU A 232 -6.37 20.06 -15.24
C LEU A 232 -5.70 19.86 -16.61
N ARG A 233 -6.52 19.72 -17.64
CA ARG A 233 -6.12 19.71 -19.03
C ARG A 233 -7.12 20.50 -19.86
N LEU A 234 -6.67 21.16 -20.95
CA LEU A 234 -7.57 21.74 -21.93
C LEU A 234 -8.49 20.64 -22.52
N ALA A 235 -9.76 20.93 -22.65
CA ALA A 235 -10.78 19.93 -22.97
C ALA A 235 -11.78 20.37 -24.02
N TRP A 236 -11.42 21.22 -24.96
CA TRP A 236 -12.21 21.41 -26.18
C TRP A 236 -12.08 20.21 -27.12
N ALA A 237 -10.90 19.55 -27.12
CA ALA A 237 -10.68 18.31 -27.84
C ALA A 237 -9.76 17.37 -27.07
N ILE A 238 -10.04 16.07 -27.17
CA ILE A 238 -9.18 14.98 -26.70
C ILE A 238 -9.21 13.85 -27.72
N THR A 239 -8.22 12.95 -27.66
CA THR A 239 -8.28 11.76 -28.51
C THR A 239 -9.26 10.72 -27.98
N ILE A 240 -9.79 9.90 -28.87
CA ILE A 240 -10.65 8.76 -28.53
C ILE A 240 -9.96 7.85 -27.51
N HIS A 241 -8.63 7.63 -27.63
CA HIS A 241 -7.85 6.87 -26.64
C HIS A 241 -7.91 7.49 -25.23
N LYS A 242 -7.67 8.80 -25.14
CA LYS A 242 -7.70 9.52 -23.86
C LYS A 242 -9.11 9.64 -23.27
N SER A 243 -10.16 9.48 -24.10
CA SER A 243 -11.55 9.46 -23.65
C SER A 243 -12.00 8.11 -23.07
N GLN A 244 -11.17 7.07 -23.17
CA GLN A 244 -11.51 5.76 -22.65
C GLN A 244 -11.74 5.81 -21.13
N GLY A 245 -12.83 5.22 -20.67
CA GLY A 245 -13.25 5.28 -19.27
C GLY A 245 -14.09 6.51 -18.90
N LEU A 246 -14.05 7.59 -19.69
CA LEU A 246 -14.82 8.82 -19.44
C LEU A 246 -16.25 8.70 -19.97
N THR A 247 -17.13 9.61 -19.52
CA THR A 247 -18.53 9.70 -19.94
C THR A 247 -18.90 11.18 -20.13
N PHE A 248 -19.55 11.49 -21.22
CA PHE A 248 -19.96 12.84 -21.58
C PHE A 248 -21.45 12.89 -21.95
N GLU A 249 -22.09 14.00 -21.70
CA GLU A 249 -23.47 14.26 -22.14
C GLU A 249 -23.51 14.75 -23.59
N LYS A 250 -22.49 15.51 -24.00
CA LYS A 250 -22.43 16.14 -25.34
C LYS A 250 -21.03 15.96 -25.92
N VAL A 251 -20.97 15.39 -27.12
CA VAL A 251 -19.71 15.14 -27.81
C VAL A 251 -19.81 15.50 -29.30
N MET A 252 -18.74 16.04 -29.82
CA MET A 252 -18.49 16.11 -31.28
C MET A 252 -17.50 15.00 -31.65
N ILE A 253 -17.77 14.20 -32.65
CA ILE A 253 -16.93 13.08 -33.04
C ILE A 253 -16.35 13.30 -34.40
N ASP A 254 -15.03 13.39 -34.50
CA ASP A 254 -14.28 13.36 -35.75
C ASP A 254 -13.54 12.01 -35.89
N ALA A 255 -14.26 11.00 -36.35
CA ALA A 255 -13.77 9.63 -36.49
C ALA A 255 -13.66 9.19 -37.96
N GLY A 256 -13.75 10.10 -38.94
CA GLY A 256 -13.60 9.75 -40.34
C GLY A 256 -12.25 9.16 -40.72
N ALA A 257 -11.20 9.51 -39.96
CA ALA A 257 -9.83 8.95 -40.04
C ALA A 257 -9.54 7.88 -38.99
N ALA A 258 -10.56 7.20 -38.46
CA ALA A 258 -10.35 6.11 -37.51
C ALA A 258 -9.61 4.95 -38.18
N PHE A 259 -8.53 4.49 -37.55
CA PHE A 259 -7.60 3.49 -38.12
C PHE A 259 -7.50 2.20 -37.30
N SER A 260 -7.93 2.23 -36.03
CA SER A 260 -7.84 1.08 -35.13
C SER A 260 -9.22 0.47 -34.90
N SER A 261 -9.27 -0.85 -34.80
CA SER A 261 -10.49 -1.55 -34.42
C SER A 261 -11.00 -1.04 -33.07
N GLY A 262 -12.33 -0.90 -32.96
CA GLY A 262 -12.99 -0.42 -31.76
C GLY A 262 -12.97 1.10 -31.53
N GLN A 263 -12.22 1.91 -32.32
CA GLN A 263 -12.18 3.36 -32.10
C GLN A 263 -13.57 4.02 -32.27
N VAL A 264 -14.33 3.65 -33.27
CA VAL A 264 -15.69 4.20 -33.51
C VAL A 264 -16.61 3.80 -32.35
N TYR A 265 -16.57 2.54 -31.94
CA TYR A 265 -17.35 2.05 -30.79
C TYR A 265 -16.99 2.80 -29.50
N VAL A 266 -15.70 2.98 -29.24
CA VAL A 266 -15.25 3.74 -28.06
C VAL A 266 -15.76 5.19 -28.13
N ALA A 267 -15.64 5.88 -29.26
CA ALA A 267 -16.08 7.25 -29.40
C ALA A 267 -17.59 7.40 -29.16
N LEU A 268 -18.40 6.60 -29.81
CA LEU A 268 -19.87 6.63 -29.70
C LEU A 268 -20.30 6.26 -28.26
N SER A 269 -19.68 5.24 -27.67
CA SER A 269 -20.02 4.76 -26.32
C SER A 269 -19.62 5.73 -25.20
N ARG A 270 -18.88 6.82 -25.49
CA ARG A 270 -18.60 7.88 -24.50
C ARG A 270 -19.81 8.72 -24.17
N CYS A 271 -20.77 8.83 -25.08
CA CYS A 271 -21.97 9.64 -24.86
C CYS A 271 -23.07 8.85 -24.14
N THR A 272 -23.87 9.58 -23.35
CA THR A 272 -25.01 8.99 -22.62
C THR A 272 -26.25 8.83 -23.51
N SER A 273 -26.40 9.62 -24.58
CA SER A 273 -27.53 9.60 -25.51
C SER A 273 -27.09 9.84 -26.94
N LEU A 274 -27.86 9.35 -27.90
CA LEU A 274 -27.64 9.63 -29.35
C LEU A 274 -27.84 11.12 -29.65
N SER A 275 -28.76 11.78 -28.99
CA SER A 275 -29.05 13.21 -29.14
C SER A 275 -27.89 14.12 -28.75
N GLY A 276 -27.02 13.67 -27.84
CA GLY A 276 -25.82 14.38 -27.42
C GLY A 276 -24.65 14.28 -28.39
N ILE A 277 -24.76 13.47 -29.44
CA ILE A 277 -23.69 13.25 -30.44
C ILE A 277 -23.85 14.16 -31.62
N VAL A 278 -22.76 14.77 -32.07
CA VAL A 278 -22.62 15.41 -33.39
C VAL A 278 -21.43 14.80 -34.12
N LEU A 279 -21.63 14.33 -35.31
CA LEU A 279 -20.55 13.81 -36.16
C LEU A 279 -19.99 14.95 -37.02
N LEU A 280 -18.70 15.24 -36.88
CA LEU A 280 -17.99 16.21 -37.73
C LEU A 280 -17.55 15.57 -39.05
N SER A 281 -17.40 14.27 -39.11
CA SER A 281 -17.09 13.47 -40.28
C SER A 281 -18.03 12.27 -40.36
N LYS A 282 -18.37 11.85 -41.58
CA LYS A 282 -19.18 10.63 -41.79
C LYS A 282 -18.36 9.40 -41.45
N ILE A 283 -18.95 8.52 -40.64
CA ILE A 283 -18.36 7.24 -40.31
C ILE A 283 -18.58 6.28 -41.48
N GLN A 284 -17.49 5.84 -42.09
CA GLN A 284 -17.53 4.91 -43.21
C GLN A 284 -17.62 3.47 -42.69
N PRO A 285 -18.27 2.54 -43.41
CA PRO A 285 -18.35 1.14 -43.06
C PRO A 285 -16.97 0.51 -42.77
N VAL A 286 -15.95 0.90 -43.53
CA VAL A 286 -14.58 0.41 -43.37
C VAL A 286 -13.93 0.81 -42.00
N ALA A 287 -14.42 1.87 -41.39
CA ALA A 287 -13.94 2.30 -40.08
C ALA A 287 -14.51 1.46 -38.91
N ILE A 288 -15.58 0.70 -39.18
CA ILE A 288 -16.21 -0.21 -38.21
C ILE A 288 -15.74 -1.61 -38.55
N HIS A 289 -14.75 -2.08 -37.80
CA HIS A 289 -14.23 -3.44 -37.92
C HIS A 289 -13.84 -3.99 -36.58
N SER A 290 -14.10 -5.26 -36.38
CA SER A 290 -13.69 -6.00 -35.17
C SER A 290 -12.38 -6.73 -35.45
N ASN A 291 -11.54 -6.84 -34.42
CA ASN A 291 -10.31 -7.61 -34.53
C ASN A 291 -10.66 -9.11 -34.55
N GLU A 292 -10.20 -9.85 -35.56
CA GLU A 292 -10.46 -11.29 -35.68
C GLU A 292 -9.95 -12.09 -34.48
N ASN A 293 -8.80 -11.67 -33.88
CA ASN A 293 -8.27 -12.34 -32.70
C ASN A 293 -9.20 -12.19 -31.50
N VAL A 294 -9.88 -11.03 -31.37
CA VAL A 294 -10.88 -10.82 -30.31
C VAL A 294 -12.07 -11.77 -30.48
N ILE A 295 -12.58 -11.92 -31.71
CA ILE A 295 -13.68 -12.85 -31.98
C ILE A 295 -13.28 -14.30 -31.65
N LYS A 296 -12.11 -14.72 -32.12
CA LYS A 296 -11.54 -16.04 -31.81
C LYS A 296 -11.31 -16.24 -30.31
N GLY A 297 -10.74 -15.23 -29.65
CA GLY A 297 -10.48 -15.23 -28.22
C GLY A 297 -11.75 -15.34 -27.40
N GLN A 298 -12.78 -14.56 -27.72
CA GLN A 298 -14.08 -14.65 -27.05
C GLN A 298 -14.72 -16.04 -27.23
N GLN A 299 -14.66 -16.62 -28.44
CA GLN A 299 -15.17 -17.96 -28.69
C GLN A 299 -14.44 -19.03 -27.87
N LYS A 300 -13.10 -18.92 -27.75
CA LYS A 300 -12.27 -19.82 -26.93
C LYS A 300 -12.61 -19.71 -25.43
N LEU A 301 -12.85 -18.49 -24.94
CA LEU A 301 -13.10 -18.22 -23.53
C LEU A 301 -14.57 -18.36 -23.13
N SER A 302 -15.51 -18.33 -24.08
CA SER A 302 -16.94 -18.33 -23.79
C SER A 302 -17.37 -19.63 -23.10
N PHE A 303 -18.00 -19.47 -21.93
CA PHE A 303 -18.53 -20.58 -21.18
C PHE A 303 -19.96 -20.90 -21.63
N LYS A 304 -20.20 -22.14 -22.09
CA LYS A 304 -21.50 -22.59 -22.58
C LYS A 304 -22.36 -23.32 -21.54
N GLY A 305 -21.91 -23.40 -20.29
CA GLY A 305 -22.60 -24.11 -19.22
C GLY A 305 -23.45 -23.21 -18.32
N ASN A 306 -24.08 -23.82 -17.32
CA ASN A 306 -24.82 -23.11 -16.28
C ASN A 306 -23.85 -22.47 -15.27
N LEU A 307 -23.81 -21.13 -15.21
CA LEU A 307 -22.93 -20.39 -14.32
C LEU A 307 -23.23 -20.66 -12.83
N ALA A 308 -24.50 -20.87 -12.47
CA ALA A 308 -24.91 -21.16 -11.09
C ALA A 308 -24.38 -22.53 -10.62
N GLU A 309 -24.46 -23.56 -11.48
CA GLU A 309 -23.90 -24.89 -11.17
C GLU A 309 -22.36 -24.81 -11.03
N ARG A 310 -21.70 -24.11 -11.95
CA ARG A 310 -20.25 -23.93 -11.85
C ARG A 310 -19.84 -23.17 -10.59
N PHE A 311 -20.61 -22.16 -10.20
CA PHE A 311 -20.38 -21.42 -8.96
C PHE A 311 -20.58 -22.31 -7.74
N ALA A 312 -21.63 -23.13 -7.73
CA ALA A 312 -21.88 -24.10 -6.64
C ALA A 312 -20.71 -25.08 -6.49
N GLY A 313 -20.26 -25.68 -7.59
CA GLY A 313 -19.09 -26.57 -7.58
C GLY A 313 -17.80 -25.89 -7.14
N ALA A 314 -17.54 -24.66 -7.63
CA ALA A 314 -16.38 -23.87 -7.23
C ALA A 314 -16.43 -23.49 -5.73
N ARG A 315 -17.61 -23.13 -5.21
CA ARG A 315 -17.83 -22.84 -3.79
C ARG A 315 -17.56 -24.08 -2.93
N GLN A 316 -18.02 -25.24 -3.36
CA GLN A 316 -17.80 -26.51 -2.67
C GLN A 316 -16.30 -26.83 -2.59
N LEU A 317 -15.60 -26.75 -3.73
CA LEU A 317 -14.16 -26.97 -3.79
C LEU A 317 -13.37 -25.95 -2.94
N PHE A 318 -13.73 -24.67 -3.03
CA PHE A 318 -13.12 -23.63 -2.22
C PHE A 318 -13.31 -23.87 -0.72
N THR A 319 -14.52 -24.29 -0.31
CA THR A 319 -14.78 -24.62 1.09
C THR A 319 -13.97 -25.82 1.55
N PHE A 320 -13.82 -26.84 0.69
CA PHE A 320 -12.97 -27.99 1.00
C PHE A 320 -11.52 -27.55 1.24
N HIS A 321 -10.96 -26.74 0.35
CA HIS A 321 -9.59 -26.20 0.52
C HIS A 321 -9.44 -25.33 1.76
N LEU A 322 -10.44 -24.51 2.11
CA LEU A 322 -10.41 -23.74 3.37
C LEU A 322 -10.35 -24.68 4.60
N LEU A 323 -11.17 -25.74 4.62
CA LEU A 323 -11.16 -26.71 5.72
C LEU A 323 -9.85 -27.53 5.73
N GLU A 324 -9.32 -27.88 4.56
CA GLU A 324 -8.02 -28.52 4.42
C GLU A 324 -6.90 -27.63 5.00
N ASP A 325 -6.86 -26.34 4.62
CA ASP A 325 -5.88 -25.40 5.15
C ASP A 325 -5.97 -25.26 6.69
N ILE A 326 -7.20 -25.23 7.24
CA ILE A 326 -7.41 -25.11 8.70
C ILE A 326 -6.91 -26.35 9.44
N PHE A 327 -7.17 -27.56 8.92
CA PHE A 327 -6.96 -28.82 9.63
C PHE A 327 -5.76 -29.65 9.13
N SER A 328 -5.02 -29.20 8.14
CA SER A 328 -3.78 -29.85 7.68
C SER A 328 -2.58 -29.59 8.59
N PHE A 329 -2.62 -28.49 9.34
CA PHE A 329 -1.52 -28.04 10.20
C PHE A 329 -0.18 -27.81 9.47
N GLY A 330 -0.21 -27.64 8.14
CA GLY A 330 0.98 -27.57 7.29
C GLY A 330 1.95 -26.49 7.69
N GLU A 331 1.46 -25.29 8.04
CA GLU A 331 2.27 -24.16 8.49
C GLU A 331 2.98 -24.45 9.82
N VAL A 332 2.30 -25.08 10.76
CA VAL A 332 2.87 -25.48 12.06
C VAL A 332 3.99 -26.52 11.85
N ILE A 333 3.74 -27.52 11.01
CA ILE A 333 4.69 -28.59 10.72
C ILE A 333 5.95 -28.04 10.06
N ALA A 334 5.79 -27.21 9.03
CA ALA A 334 6.89 -26.56 8.35
C ALA A 334 7.72 -25.69 9.30
N SER A 335 7.07 -24.96 10.20
CA SER A 335 7.75 -24.15 11.22
C SER A 335 8.53 -25.00 12.22
N VAL A 336 8.02 -26.17 12.60
CA VAL A 336 8.75 -27.14 13.46
C VAL A 336 9.98 -27.68 12.75
N GLU A 337 9.88 -28.04 11.48
CA GLU A 337 11.01 -28.54 10.68
C GLU A 337 12.11 -27.48 10.51
N LEU A 338 11.71 -26.21 10.30
CA LEU A 338 12.66 -25.11 10.23
C LEU A 338 13.34 -24.83 11.57
N LEU A 339 12.61 -24.92 12.69
CA LEU A 339 13.19 -24.77 14.02
C LEU A 339 14.15 -25.91 14.33
N GLU A 340 13.77 -27.16 14.03
CA GLU A 340 14.64 -28.33 14.18
C GLU A 340 15.94 -28.19 13.37
N PHE A 341 15.83 -27.72 12.12
CA PHE A 341 16.98 -27.45 11.27
C PHE A 341 17.95 -26.44 11.91
N GLN A 342 17.42 -25.31 12.46
CA GLN A 342 18.24 -24.30 13.13
C GLN A 342 18.90 -24.85 14.41
N ILE A 343 18.16 -25.61 15.22
CA ILE A 343 18.72 -26.25 16.43
C ILE A 343 19.86 -27.20 16.04
N ASN A 344 19.68 -28.02 15.02
CA ASN A 344 20.69 -28.97 14.56
C ASN A 344 21.95 -28.29 13.98
N GLN A 345 21.80 -27.16 13.27
CA GLN A 345 22.93 -26.36 12.78
C GLN A 345 23.78 -25.79 13.93
N HIS A 346 23.17 -25.50 15.07
CA HIS A 346 23.82 -24.84 16.19
C HIS A 346 23.94 -25.71 17.45
N LYS A 347 23.80 -27.03 17.32
CA LYS A 347 23.73 -27.99 18.42
C LYS A 347 24.87 -27.90 19.44
N GLU A 348 26.08 -27.50 19.01
CA GLU A 348 27.24 -27.35 19.91
C GLU A 348 27.20 -26.09 20.77
N LYS A 349 26.39 -25.10 20.38
CA LYS A 349 26.23 -23.82 21.06
C LYS A 349 24.91 -23.71 21.83
N LEU A 350 24.10 -24.75 21.85
CA LEU A 350 22.84 -24.88 22.56
C LEU A 350 22.95 -25.87 23.71
N ASN A 351 22.09 -25.73 24.71
CA ASN A 351 21.98 -26.70 25.76
C ASN A 351 21.47 -28.07 25.26
N LYS A 352 21.83 -29.16 25.96
CA LYS A 352 21.49 -30.54 25.52
C LYS A 352 19.98 -30.77 25.46
N GLU A 353 19.24 -30.20 26.42
CA GLU A 353 17.78 -30.31 26.52
C GLU A 353 17.06 -29.77 25.25
N ALA A 354 17.67 -28.84 24.53
CA ALA A 354 17.08 -28.28 23.33
C ALA A 354 16.85 -29.33 22.21
N ILE A 355 17.80 -30.28 22.08
CA ILE A 355 17.76 -31.34 21.05
C ILE A 355 16.65 -32.34 21.39
N ASP A 356 16.63 -32.83 22.61
CA ASP A 356 15.61 -33.79 23.05
C ASP A 356 14.20 -33.18 23.00
N TRP A 357 14.11 -31.90 23.37
CA TRP A 357 12.86 -31.18 23.36
C TRP A 357 12.29 -31.03 21.94
N ILE A 358 13.09 -30.64 20.95
CA ILE A 358 12.58 -30.45 19.58
C ILE A 358 12.17 -31.79 18.92
N ILE A 359 12.91 -32.85 19.21
CA ILE A 359 12.56 -34.21 18.73
C ILE A 359 11.21 -34.64 19.30
N ASN A 360 10.99 -34.49 20.61
CA ASN A 360 9.72 -34.80 21.26
C ASN A 360 8.59 -33.91 20.73
N PHE A 361 8.83 -32.62 20.57
CA PHE A 361 7.85 -31.69 20.04
C PHE A 361 7.42 -32.05 18.61
N LYS A 362 8.38 -32.43 17.75
CA LYS A 362 8.13 -32.93 16.40
C LYS A 362 7.28 -34.19 16.37
N GLN A 363 7.54 -35.13 17.25
CA GLN A 363 6.73 -36.36 17.36
C GLN A 363 5.25 -36.03 17.69
N HIS A 364 5.02 -35.09 18.62
CA HIS A 364 3.66 -34.64 18.98
C HIS A 364 2.96 -33.93 17.80
N THR A 365 3.68 -33.08 17.07
CA THR A 365 3.11 -32.40 15.90
C THR A 365 2.85 -33.35 14.72
N ASN A 366 3.66 -34.38 14.53
CA ASN A 366 3.40 -35.43 13.53
C ASN A 366 2.14 -36.23 13.87
N SER A 367 1.89 -36.54 15.13
CA SER A 367 0.63 -37.18 15.57
C SER A 367 -0.58 -36.26 15.28
N LEU A 368 -0.44 -34.96 15.44
CA LEU A 368 -1.49 -33.98 15.08
C LEU A 368 -1.79 -34.03 13.57
N LYS A 369 -0.73 -34.08 12.73
CA LYS A 369 -0.82 -34.20 11.27
C LYS A 369 -1.61 -35.44 10.83
N GLU A 370 -1.26 -36.60 11.40
CA GLU A 370 -1.93 -37.85 11.06
C GLU A 370 -3.44 -37.81 11.35
N VAL A 371 -3.82 -37.24 12.51
CA VAL A 371 -5.24 -37.09 12.87
C VAL A 371 -5.92 -36.09 11.93
N GLY A 372 -5.24 -34.99 11.58
CA GLY A 372 -5.71 -34.01 10.61
C GLY A 372 -5.99 -34.60 9.23
N ILE A 373 -5.06 -35.41 8.69
CA ILE A 373 -5.22 -36.08 7.40
C ILE A 373 -6.45 -37.03 7.43
N LYS A 374 -6.63 -37.81 8.49
CA LYS A 374 -7.81 -38.67 8.64
C LYS A 374 -9.10 -37.87 8.70
N PHE A 375 -9.10 -36.73 9.37
CA PHE A 375 -10.23 -35.82 9.41
C PHE A 375 -10.56 -35.25 8.01
N ILE A 376 -9.55 -34.73 7.28
CA ILE A 376 -9.70 -34.17 5.93
C ILE A 376 -10.27 -35.25 4.97
N SER A 377 -9.75 -36.47 5.03
CA SER A 377 -10.29 -37.58 4.26
C SER A 377 -11.75 -37.85 4.56
N HIS A 378 -12.14 -37.79 5.83
CA HIS A 378 -13.57 -38.01 6.23
C HIS A 378 -14.46 -36.86 5.73
N ILE A 379 -14.06 -35.58 5.88
CA ILE A 379 -14.89 -34.46 5.40
C ILE A 379 -15.02 -34.47 3.87
N SER A 380 -14.01 -34.94 3.13
CA SER A 380 -14.09 -35.09 1.67
C SER A 380 -15.21 -36.05 1.24
N HIS A 381 -15.50 -37.08 2.03
CA HIS A 381 -16.62 -37.97 1.79
C HIS A 381 -17.96 -37.32 2.14
N LEU A 382 -18.04 -36.58 3.24
CA LEU A 382 -19.29 -35.89 3.65
C LEU A 382 -19.65 -34.72 2.70
N MET A 383 -18.67 -34.21 1.95
CA MET A 383 -18.86 -33.13 0.98
C MET A 383 -19.23 -33.64 -0.44
N LYS A 384 -19.26 -34.93 -0.69
CA LYS A 384 -19.67 -35.48 -1.99
C LYS A 384 -21.17 -35.33 -2.27
N ASP A 385 -21.98 -35.24 -1.23
CA ASP A 385 -23.42 -35.02 -1.36
C ASP A 385 -23.69 -33.60 -1.84
N GLU A 386 -24.41 -33.44 -2.95
CA GLU A 386 -24.77 -32.17 -3.52
C GLU A 386 -25.63 -31.36 -2.55
N GLY A 387 -25.13 -30.19 -2.16
CA GLY A 387 -25.88 -29.28 -1.29
C GLY A 387 -25.06 -28.10 -0.79
N ILE A 388 -25.76 -27.13 -0.19
CA ILE A 388 -25.12 -25.99 0.47
C ILE A 388 -24.45 -26.51 1.74
N ILE A 389 -23.14 -26.36 1.83
CA ILE A 389 -22.29 -26.90 2.92
C ILE A 389 -22.76 -26.41 4.29
N GLU A 390 -23.23 -25.18 4.38
CA GLU A 390 -23.80 -24.61 5.60
C GLU A 390 -25.04 -25.39 6.12
N ASN A 391 -25.76 -26.08 5.24
CA ASN A 391 -26.95 -26.85 5.59
C ASN A 391 -26.64 -28.34 5.85
N ASN A 392 -25.41 -28.79 5.61
CA ASN A 392 -25.02 -30.18 5.86
C ASN A 392 -24.73 -30.39 7.36
N LEU A 393 -25.76 -30.82 8.11
CA LEU A 393 -25.68 -30.98 9.57
C LEU A 393 -24.60 -31.97 10.01
N ALA A 394 -24.39 -33.05 9.24
CA ALA A 394 -23.35 -34.04 9.56
C ALA A 394 -21.95 -33.45 9.42
N LEU A 395 -21.72 -32.69 8.36
CA LEU A 395 -20.46 -31.95 8.14
C LEU A 395 -20.25 -30.89 9.21
N GLN A 396 -21.24 -30.05 9.52
CA GLN A 396 -21.19 -29.01 10.54
C GLN A 396 -20.82 -29.59 11.92
N LYS A 397 -21.51 -30.66 12.33
CA LYS A 397 -21.20 -31.36 13.56
C LYS A 397 -19.77 -31.89 13.56
N ARG A 398 -19.34 -32.49 12.47
CA ARG A 398 -17.97 -33.05 12.37
C ARG A 398 -16.89 -32.00 12.45
N ILE A 399 -17.11 -30.82 11.85
CA ILE A 399 -16.20 -29.65 11.95
C ILE A 399 -16.11 -29.17 13.39
N THR A 400 -17.25 -29.01 14.06
CA THR A 400 -17.30 -28.58 15.47
C THR A 400 -16.62 -29.58 16.40
N ASP A 401 -16.86 -30.87 16.23
CA ASP A 401 -16.22 -31.93 17.01
C ASP A 401 -14.69 -31.92 16.82
N ALA A 402 -14.24 -31.73 15.59
CA ALA A 402 -12.81 -31.61 15.28
C ALA A 402 -12.19 -30.34 15.95
N ALA A 403 -12.86 -29.20 15.86
CA ALA A 403 -12.41 -27.97 16.50
C ALA A 403 -12.25 -28.13 18.02
N ASN A 404 -13.23 -28.76 18.67
CA ASN A 404 -13.17 -29.07 20.11
C ASN A 404 -12.05 -30.05 20.48
N HIS A 405 -11.68 -30.95 19.55
CA HIS A 405 -10.59 -31.90 19.78
C HIS A 405 -9.21 -31.26 19.61
N PHE A 406 -9.03 -30.40 18.59
CA PHE A 406 -7.73 -29.86 18.22
C PHE A 406 -7.34 -28.62 19.02
N GLU A 407 -8.28 -27.72 19.35
CA GLU A 407 -7.96 -26.45 20.04
C GLU A 407 -7.20 -26.67 21.35
N PRO A 408 -7.62 -27.51 22.30
CA PRO A 408 -6.89 -27.70 23.57
C PRO A 408 -5.45 -28.20 23.35
N LYS A 409 -5.23 -29.04 22.35
CA LYS A 409 -3.89 -29.56 22.01
C LYS A 409 -2.98 -28.47 21.47
N LEU A 410 -3.50 -27.63 20.58
CA LEU A 410 -2.76 -26.51 20.01
C LEU A 410 -2.44 -25.45 21.07
N GLU A 411 -3.36 -25.18 21.99
CA GLU A 411 -3.12 -24.30 23.14
C GLU A 411 -2.02 -24.85 24.04
N GLN A 412 -2.02 -26.17 24.29
CA GLN A 412 -0.96 -26.83 25.03
C GLN A 412 0.39 -26.68 24.29
N TYR A 413 0.42 -26.88 22.98
CA TYR A 413 1.65 -26.70 22.17
C TYR A 413 2.15 -25.25 22.23
N LEU A 414 1.26 -24.27 22.10
CA LEU A 414 1.62 -22.87 22.25
C LEU A 414 2.19 -22.56 23.65
N LYS A 415 1.64 -23.17 24.69
CA LYS A 415 2.18 -23.04 26.04
C LYS A 415 3.57 -23.66 26.15
N VAL A 416 3.81 -24.84 25.56
CA VAL A 416 5.13 -25.51 25.54
C VAL A 416 6.16 -24.67 24.79
N ILE A 417 5.80 -24.03 23.67
CA ILE A 417 6.68 -23.11 22.95
C ILE A 417 7.01 -21.86 23.79
N LYS A 418 6.04 -21.29 24.50
CA LYS A 418 6.29 -20.14 25.38
C LYS A 418 7.23 -20.44 26.57
N THR A 419 7.34 -21.69 26.93
CA THR A 419 8.18 -22.17 28.04
C THR A 419 9.30 -23.09 27.57
N HIS A 420 9.77 -22.93 26.33
CA HIS A 420 10.79 -23.77 25.73
C HIS A 420 12.09 -23.77 26.55
N PRO A 421 12.81 -24.90 26.67
CA PRO A 421 14.03 -24.99 27.45
C PRO A 421 15.30 -24.64 26.65
N ILE A 422 15.17 -24.11 25.46
CA ILE A 422 16.29 -23.78 24.56
C ILE A 422 17.04 -22.58 25.15
N ILE A 423 18.36 -22.73 25.36
CA ILE A 423 19.23 -21.71 25.95
C ILE A 423 20.56 -21.66 25.19
N THR A 424 21.07 -20.46 24.95
CA THR A 424 22.41 -20.20 24.41
C THR A 424 22.99 -18.90 24.99
N GLU A 425 24.31 -18.87 25.17
CA GLU A 425 25.06 -17.65 25.55
C GLU A 425 25.61 -16.91 24.32
N HIS A 426 25.41 -17.47 23.10
CA HIS A 426 25.91 -16.92 21.86
C HIS A 426 24.82 -16.13 21.12
N ARG A 427 24.96 -14.81 21.08
CA ARG A 427 23.98 -13.91 20.43
C ARG A 427 23.74 -14.24 18.95
N GLU A 428 24.80 -14.61 18.19
CA GLU A 428 24.72 -14.97 16.79
C GLU A 428 23.89 -16.26 16.57
N THR A 429 23.91 -17.18 17.52
CA THR A 429 23.09 -18.39 17.52
C THR A 429 21.67 -18.11 17.96
N ALA A 430 21.49 -17.22 18.96
CA ALA A 430 20.17 -16.87 19.47
C ALA A 430 19.28 -16.22 18.42
N THR A 431 19.82 -15.32 17.58
CA THR A 431 19.03 -14.56 16.60
C THR A 431 18.24 -15.46 15.64
N PRO A 432 18.84 -16.37 14.85
CA PRO A 432 18.09 -17.23 13.93
C PRO A 432 17.19 -18.24 14.64
N VAL A 433 17.57 -18.73 15.84
CA VAL A 433 16.73 -19.64 16.62
C VAL A 433 15.50 -18.92 17.16
N ASN A 434 15.66 -17.71 17.72
CA ASN A 434 14.56 -16.88 18.21
C ASN A 434 13.56 -16.57 17.10
N GLU A 435 14.04 -16.24 15.89
CA GLU A 435 13.20 -16.01 14.73
C GLU A 435 12.28 -17.22 14.49
N LYS A 436 12.83 -18.43 14.47
CA LYS A 436 12.05 -19.65 14.20
C LYS A 436 11.15 -20.06 15.36
N ILE A 437 11.52 -19.79 16.61
CA ILE A 437 10.64 -19.98 17.77
C ILE A 437 9.43 -19.04 17.67
N ASN A 438 9.63 -17.77 17.34
CA ASN A 438 8.56 -16.79 17.21
C ASN A 438 7.66 -17.06 16.01
N GLU A 439 8.22 -17.51 14.86
CA GLU A 439 7.45 -17.96 13.69
C GLU A 439 6.54 -19.16 14.06
N LEU A 440 7.07 -20.16 14.78
CA LEU A 440 6.28 -21.32 15.21
C LEU A 440 5.17 -20.92 16.20
N ALA A 441 5.46 -20.02 17.14
CA ALA A 441 4.45 -19.50 18.06
C ALA A 441 3.34 -18.78 17.33
N LEU A 442 3.69 -18.02 16.27
CA LEU A 442 2.74 -17.32 15.40
C LEU A 442 1.89 -18.30 14.57
N ALA A 443 2.51 -19.33 14.00
CA ALA A 443 1.80 -20.37 13.24
C ALA A 443 0.78 -21.11 14.12
N LEU A 444 1.16 -21.48 15.35
CA LEU A 444 0.26 -22.08 16.32
C LEU A 444 -0.90 -21.15 16.69
N TYR A 445 -0.62 -19.88 16.94
CA TYR A 445 -1.66 -18.90 17.28
C TYR A 445 -2.64 -18.69 16.12
N ASN A 446 -2.14 -18.57 14.90
CA ASN A 446 -2.96 -18.47 13.69
C ASN A 446 -3.87 -19.70 13.52
N CYS A 447 -3.31 -20.88 13.74
CA CYS A 447 -4.06 -22.13 13.70
C CYS A 447 -5.16 -22.18 14.76
N ILE A 448 -4.86 -21.82 16.01
CA ILE A 448 -5.84 -21.74 17.11
C ILE A 448 -6.96 -20.75 16.77
N TYR A 449 -6.62 -19.57 16.22
CA TYR A 449 -7.59 -18.55 15.83
C TYR A 449 -8.59 -19.08 14.79
N ASN A 450 -8.09 -19.76 13.75
CA ASN A 450 -8.91 -20.35 12.71
C ASN A 450 -9.81 -21.48 13.22
N ILE A 451 -9.25 -22.36 14.07
CA ILE A 451 -10.00 -23.48 14.65
C ILE A 451 -11.08 -23.01 15.62
N ARG A 452 -10.84 -21.95 16.39
CA ARG A 452 -11.88 -21.37 17.26
C ARG A 452 -13.12 -20.93 16.50
N TYR A 453 -12.98 -20.40 15.32
CA TYR A 453 -14.12 -20.08 14.46
C TYR A 453 -14.95 -21.33 14.13
N CYS A 454 -14.32 -22.49 13.94
CA CYS A 454 -14.98 -23.75 13.61
C CYS A 454 -15.79 -24.39 14.76
N LYS A 455 -15.78 -23.82 15.98
CA LYS A 455 -16.63 -24.23 17.10
C LYS A 455 -18.10 -23.81 16.97
N GLN A 456 -18.36 -22.84 16.11
CA GLN A 456 -19.69 -22.41 15.70
C GLN A 456 -20.02 -22.96 14.30
N PRO A 457 -21.27 -22.89 13.84
CA PRO A 457 -21.63 -23.33 12.50
C PRO A 457 -20.73 -22.64 11.44
N PHE A 458 -20.00 -23.46 10.70
CA PHE A 458 -19.05 -22.97 9.73
C PHE A 458 -19.75 -22.39 8.51
N SER A 459 -19.41 -21.15 8.15
CA SER A 459 -19.78 -20.55 6.87
C SER A 459 -18.55 -19.89 6.24
N VAL A 460 -18.44 -19.98 4.91
CA VAL A 460 -17.32 -19.39 4.16
C VAL A 460 -17.26 -17.88 4.38
N THR A 461 -18.39 -17.19 4.25
CA THR A 461 -18.47 -15.74 4.42
C THR A 461 -18.07 -15.32 5.83
N GLY A 462 -18.60 -15.99 6.84
CA GLY A 462 -18.28 -15.69 8.24
C GLY A 462 -16.80 -15.98 8.56
N PHE A 463 -16.23 -17.06 8.01
CA PHE A 463 -14.80 -17.36 8.18
C PHE A 463 -13.91 -16.31 7.54
N LEU A 464 -14.23 -15.85 6.34
CA LEU A 464 -13.47 -14.77 5.67
C LEU A 464 -13.58 -13.46 6.43
N GLN A 465 -14.76 -13.11 6.96
CA GLN A 465 -14.93 -11.94 7.83
C GLN A 465 -14.12 -12.06 9.13
N ASN A 466 -14.10 -13.26 9.75
CA ASN A 466 -13.28 -13.53 10.92
C ASN A 466 -11.79 -13.33 10.61
N LYS A 467 -11.31 -13.76 9.44
CA LYS A 467 -9.93 -13.51 8.98
C LYS A 467 -9.59 -12.02 8.84
N LEU A 468 -10.53 -11.17 8.41
CA LEU A 468 -10.32 -9.72 8.34
C LEU A 468 -10.13 -9.09 9.71
N ASN A 469 -10.73 -9.65 10.75
CA ASN A 469 -10.59 -9.19 12.14
C ASN A 469 -9.34 -9.75 12.85
N TYR A 470 -8.56 -10.62 12.19
CA TYR A 470 -7.36 -11.20 12.75
C TYR A 470 -6.29 -10.13 12.99
N SER A 471 -5.86 -10.00 14.25
CA SER A 471 -4.73 -9.16 14.63
C SER A 471 -3.50 -10.02 14.90
N LEU A 472 -2.38 -9.67 14.27
CA LEU A 472 -1.13 -10.40 14.39
C LEU A 472 -0.53 -10.18 15.80
N PRO A 473 -0.46 -11.20 16.67
CA PRO A 473 0.22 -11.05 17.95
C PRO A 473 1.73 -10.93 17.75
N ARG A 474 2.40 -10.23 18.64
CA ARG A 474 3.85 -10.21 18.68
C ARG A 474 4.32 -11.13 19.80
N PHE A 475 5.12 -12.11 19.42
CA PHE A 475 5.85 -12.95 20.35
C PHE A 475 7.29 -12.43 20.43
N ASN A 476 7.83 -12.35 21.66
CA ASN A 476 9.23 -11.97 21.93
C ASN A 476 9.88 -13.09 22.75
N LEU A 477 9.81 -14.31 22.21
CA LEU A 477 10.43 -15.47 22.83
C LEU A 477 11.93 -15.46 22.51
N SER A 478 12.76 -15.69 23.51
CA SER A 478 14.21 -15.65 23.38
C SER A 478 14.86 -16.83 24.07
N CYS A 479 15.85 -17.43 23.40
CA CYS A 479 16.72 -18.44 23.96
C CYS A 479 18.06 -17.88 24.47
N TYR A 480 18.25 -16.54 24.45
CA TYR A 480 19.49 -15.91 24.89
C TYR A 480 19.54 -15.76 26.41
N ALA A 481 20.57 -16.31 27.04
CA ALA A 481 20.65 -16.45 28.53
C ALA A 481 20.61 -15.12 29.30
N SER A 482 20.92 -13.97 28.68
CA SER A 482 20.93 -12.67 29.37
C SER A 482 19.56 -11.95 29.38
N GLU A 483 18.57 -12.42 28.61
CA GLU A 483 17.25 -11.77 28.47
C GLU A 483 16.15 -12.38 29.35
N THR A 484 16.44 -13.44 30.12
CA THR A 484 15.41 -14.21 30.80
C THR A 484 14.81 -13.54 32.07
N ALA A 485 15.30 -12.37 32.48
CA ALA A 485 14.80 -11.71 33.70
C ALA A 485 13.92 -10.47 33.46
N GLU A 486 13.96 -9.83 32.28
CA GLU A 486 13.26 -8.54 32.08
C GLU A 486 12.06 -8.59 31.11
N THR A 487 11.91 -9.64 30.33
CA THR A 487 10.86 -9.67 29.25
C THR A 487 9.49 -10.14 29.74
N ALA A 488 9.36 -10.68 30.93
CA ALA A 488 8.07 -11.06 31.53
C ALA A 488 7.20 -9.84 31.95
N ALA A 489 7.78 -8.64 32.02
CA ALA A 489 7.11 -7.43 32.51
C ALA A 489 6.41 -6.58 31.42
N ASN A 490 6.44 -6.98 30.18
CA ASN A 490 5.92 -6.16 29.07
C ASN A 490 4.65 -6.70 28.39
N THR A 491 3.82 -7.43 29.10
CA THR A 491 2.42 -7.68 28.68
C THR A 491 1.62 -6.39 28.88
N VAL A 492 1.04 -5.89 27.80
CA VAL A 492 0.14 -4.74 27.86
C VAL A 492 -1.07 -5.12 28.71
N THR A 493 -1.18 -4.54 29.90
CA THR A 493 -2.38 -4.66 30.73
C THR A 493 -3.53 -3.99 29.98
N ASN A 494 -4.73 -4.59 29.97
CA ASN A 494 -5.91 -4.05 29.27
C ASN A 494 -5.72 -3.91 27.73
N PHE A 495 -5.41 -5.01 27.06
CA PHE A 495 -5.10 -5.04 25.63
C PHE A 495 -6.22 -4.48 24.72
N GLU A 496 -7.49 -4.70 25.05
CA GLU A 496 -8.61 -4.17 24.29
C GLU A 496 -8.67 -2.64 24.32
N LEU A 497 -8.39 -2.05 25.50
CA LEU A 497 -8.25 -0.60 25.65
C LEU A 497 -7.07 -0.08 24.82
N TYR A 498 -5.95 -0.80 24.82
CA TYR A 498 -4.78 -0.44 24.03
C TYR A 498 -5.08 -0.40 22.51
N GLU A 499 -5.77 -1.40 21.98
CA GLU A 499 -6.15 -1.43 20.57
C GLU A 499 -7.19 -0.33 20.23
N THR A 500 -8.07 0.01 21.17
CA THR A 500 -9.03 1.12 20.99
C THR A 500 -8.31 2.47 20.95
N LEU A 501 -7.41 2.74 21.88
CA LEU A 501 -6.61 3.96 21.91
C LEU A 501 -5.64 4.07 20.71
N LYS A 502 -5.13 2.94 20.24
CA LYS A 502 -4.28 2.90 19.04
C LYS A 502 -5.06 3.24 17.76
N ARG A 503 -6.30 2.74 17.62
CA ARG A 503 -7.20 3.11 16.51
C ARG A 503 -7.56 4.59 16.58
N TRP A 504 -7.93 5.10 17.75
CA TRP A 504 -8.18 6.51 17.98
C TRP A 504 -6.96 7.36 17.57
N ARG A 505 -5.77 7.05 18.04
CA ARG A 505 -4.54 7.77 17.69
C ARG A 505 -4.31 7.80 16.17
N ASN A 506 -4.46 6.66 15.50
CA ASN A 506 -4.24 6.56 14.05
C ASN A 506 -5.27 7.39 13.28
N MET A 507 -6.51 7.45 13.74
CA MET A 507 -7.56 8.32 13.20
C MET A 507 -7.17 9.81 13.34
N VAL A 508 -6.78 10.24 14.54
CA VAL A 508 -6.33 11.63 14.79
C VAL A 508 -5.09 11.98 13.95
N CYS A 509 -4.15 11.06 13.77
CA CYS A 509 -2.98 11.28 12.89
C CYS A 509 -3.40 11.45 11.43
N SER A 510 -4.38 10.66 10.97
CA SER A 510 -4.91 10.73 9.60
C SER A 510 -5.65 12.04 9.34
N GLU A 511 -6.42 12.52 10.32
CA GLU A 511 -7.19 13.76 10.21
C GLU A 511 -6.32 15.03 10.33
N THR A 512 -5.28 14.97 11.17
CA THR A 512 -4.46 16.16 11.46
C THR A 512 -3.16 16.20 10.66
N GLY A 513 -2.81 15.14 9.91
CA GLY A 513 -1.53 15.00 9.20
C GLY A 513 -0.31 14.93 10.15
N GLN A 514 -0.51 14.73 11.45
CA GLN A 514 0.57 14.75 12.43
C GLN A 514 1.22 13.36 12.60
N PRO A 515 2.56 13.29 12.75
CA PRO A 515 3.25 12.03 13.03
C PRO A 515 2.78 11.41 14.35
N ILE A 516 2.80 10.07 14.42
CA ILE A 516 2.34 9.26 15.55
C ILE A 516 2.93 9.72 16.91
N TYR A 517 4.22 10.09 16.94
CA TYR A 517 4.88 10.55 18.18
C TYR A 517 4.39 11.92 18.67
N MET A 518 3.83 12.73 17.78
CA MET A 518 3.25 14.03 18.14
C MET A 518 1.90 13.88 18.84
N VAL A 519 1.12 12.87 18.51
CA VAL A 519 -0.17 12.59 19.16
C VAL A 519 0.06 11.77 20.45
N ALA A 520 0.43 10.48 20.33
CA ALA A 520 0.77 9.63 21.46
C ALA A 520 1.69 8.51 21.01
N ASN A 521 2.86 8.35 21.63
CA ASN A 521 3.76 7.24 21.34
C ASN A 521 3.26 5.92 21.96
N GLN A 522 3.89 4.82 21.58
CA GLN A 522 3.48 3.50 22.05
C GLN A 522 3.61 3.32 23.58
N THR A 523 4.64 3.91 24.18
CA THR A 523 4.87 3.87 25.63
C THR A 523 3.77 4.63 26.36
N THR A 524 3.36 5.79 25.86
CA THR A 524 2.24 6.59 26.39
C THR A 524 0.94 5.78 26.41
N LEU A 525 0.58 5.12 25.29
CA LEU A 525 -0.63 4.29 25.24
C LEU A 525 -0.58 3.11 26.21
N LYS A 526 0.59 2.46 26.35
CA LYS A 526 0.79 1.39 27.32
C LYS A 526 0.62 1.86 28.77
N GLU A 527 1.16 3.03 29.10
CA GLU A 527 0.99 3.61 30.44
C GLU A 527 -0.47 3.98 30.73
N ILE A 528 -1.20 4.55 29.76
CA ILE A 528 -2.64 4.82 29.92
C ILE A 528 -3.39 3.52 30.25
N CYS A 529 -3.10 2.43 29.51
CA CYS A 529 -3.74 1.14 29.72
C CYS A 529 -3.37 0.48 31.05
N THR A 530 -2.17 0.76 31.57
CA THR A 530 -1.70 0.21 32.83
C THR A 530 -2.26 0.93 34.08
N TYR A 531 -2.29 2.26 33.99
CA TYR A 531 -2.63 3.11 35.13
C TYR A 531 -4.07 3.63 35.13
N LEU A 532 -4.80 3.51 33.99
CA LEU A 532 -6.21 3.85 33.84
C LEU A 532 -6.56 5.25 34.41
N PRO A 533 -5.95 6.34 33.87
CA PRO A 533 -6.23 7.69 34.37
C PRO A 533 -7.68 8.09 34.06
N LEU A 534 -8.43 8.51 35.08
CA LEU A 534 -9.83 8.97 34.96
C LEU A 534 -9.97 10.50 35.09
N THR A 535 -8.86 11.21 35.26
CA THR A 535 -8.87 12.68 35.39
C THR A 535 -7.79 13.33 34.52
N LYS A 536 -8.00 14.57 34.08
CA LYS A 536 -6.96 15.35 33.37
C LYS A 536 -5.66 15.46 34.17
N LYS A 537 -5.75 15.55 35.51
CA LYS A 537 -4.58 15.58 36.37
C LYS A 537 -3.81 14.23 36.39
N GLY A 538 -4.54 13.11 36.37
CA GLY A 538 -3.97 11.79 36.21
C GLY A 538 -3.31 11.61 34.87
N LEU A 539 -3.99 12.04 33.79
CA LEU A 539 -3.46 11.94 32.43
C LEU A 539 -2.17 12.77 32.22
N MET A 540 -2.05 13.94 32.87
CA MET A 540 -0.80 14.74 32.89
C MET A 540 0.40 14.03 33.52
N GLN A 541 0.18 13.00 34.34
CA GLN A 541 1.24 12.21 34.95
C GLN A 541 1.74 11.07 34.05
N ILE A 542 1.05 10.80 32.93
CA ILE A 542 1.45 9.80 31.95
C ILE A 542 2.61 10.33 31.11
N SER A 543 3.63 9.49 30.93
CA SER A 543 4.82 9.85 30.15
C SER A 543 4.44 10.23 28.70
N GLY A 544 4.89 11.41 28.25
CA GLY A 544 4.60 11.91 26.92
C GLY A 544 3.26 12.64 26.77
N PHE A 545 2.48 12.83 27.86
CA PHE A 545 1.23 13.58 27.89
C PHE A 545 1.36 14.85 28.75
N GLY A 546 1.96 15.88 28.20
CA GLY A 546 2.06 17.21 28.84
C GLY A 546 0.79 18.04 28.71
N LYS A 547 0.74 19.20 29.38
CA LYS A 547 -0.42 20.10 29.48
C LYS A 547 -1.10 20.37 28.13
N ALA A 548 -0.33 20.72 27.09
CA ALA A 548 -0.86 21.00 25.76
C ALA A 548 -1.57 19.81 25.09
N LYS A 549 -1.06 18.57 25.29
CA LYS A 549 -1.70 17.38 24.75
C LYS A 549 -2.95 16.99 25.53
N VAL A 550 -2.96 17.20 26.85
CA VAL A 550 -4.14 16.96 27.69
C VAL A 550 -5.26 17.96 27.36
N GLU A 551 -4.93 19.20 27.07
CA GLU A 551 -5.93 20.19 26.61
C GLU A 551 -6.52 19.84 25.25
N LYS A 552 -5.70 19.27 24.34
CA LYS A 552 -6.13 18.97 22.96
C LYS A 552 -6.83 17.62 22.82
N TYR A 553 -6.36 16.58 23.51
CA TYR A 553 -6.80 15.18 23.30
C TYR A 553 -7.32 14.52 24.60
N GLY A 554 -7.26 15.22 25.72
CA GLY A 554 -7.51 14.62 27.02
C GLY A 554 -8.95 14.15 27.21
N ASP A 555 -9.93 14.90 26.74
CA ASP A 555 -11.34 14.57 26.92
C ASP A 555 -11.71 13.26 26.21
N GLU A 556 -11.31 13.06 24.96
CA GLU A 556 -11.56 11.83 24.17
C GLU A 556 -10.90 10.59 24.78
N ILE A 557 -9.67 10.75 25.29
CA ILE A 557 -8.94 9.66 25.95
C ILE A 557 -9.60 9.30 27.26
N LEU A 558 -9.99 10.29 28.07
CA LEU A 558 -10.62 10.04 29.38
C LEU A 558 -11.98 9.36 29.20
N GLU A 559 -12.80 9.79 28.24
CA GLU A 559 -14.07 9.16 27.90
C GLU A 559 -13.87 7.68 27.48
N THR A 560 -12.85 7.41 26.65
CA THR A 560 -12.52 6.05 26.24
C THR A 560 -12.09 5.18 27.41
N VAL A 561 -11.24 5.70 28.32
CA VAL A 561 -10.77 4.99 29.51
C VAL A 561 -11.90 4.77 30.52
N GLU A 562 -12.74 5.78 30.75
CA GLU A 562 -13.89 5.71 31.68
C GLU A 562 -14.93 4.70 31.18
N SER A 563 -15.25 4.73 29.88
CA SER A 563 -16.14 3.75 29.26
C SER A 563 -15.61 2.32 29.41
N TYR A 564 -14.30 2.12 29.22
CA TYR A 564 -13.65 0.83 29.40
C TYR A 564 -13.69 0.38 30.86
N CYS A 565 -13.32 1.25 31.82
CA CYS A 565 -13.35 0.96 33.24
C CYS A 565 -14.75 0.60 33.73
N SER A 566 -15.77 1.36 33.30
CA SER A 566 -17.17 1.07 33.62
C SER A 566 -17.64 -0.28 33.09
N ARG A 567 -17.24 -0.64 31.85
CA ARG A 567 -17.62 -1.91 31.21
C ARG A 567 -17.03 -3.14 31.93
N TYR A 568 -15.80 -3.02 32.43
CA TYR A 568 -15.07 -4.14 33.04
C TYR A 568 -14.97 -4.05 34.56
N ASN A 569 -15.67 -3.08 35.19
CA ASN A 569 -15.66 -2.81 36.62
C ASN A 569 -14.24 -2.65 37.19
N LEU A 570 -13.43 -1.83 36.49
CA LEU A 570 -12.01 -1.57 36.88
C LEU A 570 -11.89 -0.21 37.55
N GLU A 571 -11.01 -0.14 38.53
CA GLU A 571 -10.65 1.12 39.20
C GLU A 571 -9.34 1.69 38.65
N THR A 572 -9.11 2.98 38.86
CA THR A 572 -7.86 3.66 38.47
C THR A 572 -6.66 3.10 39.25
N ASN A 573 -5.55 2.89 38.56
CA ASN A 573 -4.28 2.40 39.17
C ASN A 573 -3.24 3.53 39.34
N MET A 574 -3.68 4.79 39.35
CA MET A 574 -2.78 5.94 39.42
C MET A 574 -1.99 6.01 40.73
N ASP A 575 -2.50 5.46 41.83
CA ASP A 575 -1.80 5.38 43.11
C ASP A 575 -0.56 4.50 43.03
N ALA A 576 -0.62 3.39 42.29
CA ALA A 576 0.53 2.53 42.02
C ALA A 576 1.66 3.25 41.25
N LYS A 577 1.31 4.21 40.38
CA LYS A 577 2.27 5.07 39.68
C LYS A 577 2.97 6.04 40.66
N LEU A 578 2.23 6.63 41.56
CA LEU A 578 2.76 7.53 42.58
C LEU A 578 3.73 6.81 43.55
N ASP A 579 3.43 5.56 43.89
CA ASP A 579 4.29 4.74 44.75
C ASP A 579 5.55 4.24 44.01
N ASN A 580 5.48 3.93 42.75
CA ASN A 580 6.65 3.60 41.93
C ASN A 580 7.57 4.83 41.75
N VAL A 581 7.02 6.02 41.55
CA VAL A 581 7.79 7.27 41.52
C VAL A 581 8.46 7.56 42.86
N LYS A 582 7.82 7.19 43.98
CA LYS A 582 8.43 7.31 45.31
C LYS A 582 9.51 6.26 45.58
N LYS A 583 9.38 5.03 45.07
CA LYS A 583 10.41 3.98 45.16
C LYS A 583 11.65 4.27 44.33
N GLU A 584 11.51 4.94 43.19
CA GLU A 584 12.64 5.40 42.34
C GLU A 584 13.39 6.61 42.96
N ARG A 585 12.83 7.26 43.99
CA ARG A 585 13.45 8.41 44.69
C ARG A 585 14.24 8.04 45.96
N LYS A 586 14.71 6.81 46.14
CA LYS A 586 15.78 6.56 47.13
C LYS A 586 17.11 7.02 46.53
N PRO A 587 17.92 7.80 47.29
CA PRO A 587 19.08 8.47 46.73
C PRO A 587 20.17 7.46 46.39
N GLN A 588 20.28 7.09 45.13
CA GLN A 588 21.56 6.75 44.57
C GLN A 588 22.39 8.04 44.56
N LYS A 589 23.57 7.98 45.19
CA LYS A 589 24.57 9.03 45.22
C LYS A 589 24.65 9.66 43.83
N ALA A 590 24.52 10.97 43.77
CA ALA A 590 24.68 11.79 42.58
C ALA A 590 26.04 11.52 41.94
N ALA A 591 26.06 10.63 40.97
CA ALA A 591 27.00 10.75 39.86
C ALA A 591 26.39 11.79 38.94
N SER A 592 27.00 12.94 38.90
CA SER A 592 26.67 14.04 37.98
C SER A 592 26.49 13.44 36.56
N LYS A 593 25.36 13.67 35.91
CA LYS A 593 25.20 13.43 34.48
C LYS A 593 26.07 14.46 33.75
N THR A 594 27.36 14.20 33.71
CA THR A 594 28.26 14.93 32.81
C THR A 594 27.81 14.56 31.39
N ASP A 595 27.41 15.54 30.60
CA ASP A 595 27.01 15.35 29.22
C ASP A 595 28.08 14.52 28.47
N THR A 596 27.66 13.52 27.72
CA THR A 596 28.56 12.59 27.03
C THR A 596 29.58 13.32 26.14
N LYS A 597 29.23 14.52 25.61
CA LYS A 597 30.12 15.40 24.85
C LYS A 597 31.20 15.99 25.76
N THR A 598 30.84 16.44 26.95
CA THR A 598 31.75 16.99 27.96
C THR A 598 32.81 15.98 28.42
N ILE A 599 32.41 14.69 28.55
CA ILE A 599 33.37 13.62 28.86
C ILE A 599 34.39 13.46 27.71
N THR A 600 33.95 13.46 26.42
CA THR A 600 34.85 13.43 25.26
C THR A 600 35.82 14.61 25.30
N PHE A 601 35.31 15.81 25.55
CA PHE A 601 36.07 17.04 25.58
C PHE A 601 37.14 17.06 26.67
N ASN A 602 36.82 16.58 27.85
CA ASN A 602 37.78 16.46 28.96
C ASN A 602 38.93 15.51 28.64
N LEU A 603 38.61 14.33 28.05
CA LEU A 603 39.62 13.38 27.61
C LEU A 603 40.49 13.95 26.46
N TYR A 604 39.92 14.78 25.59
CA TYR A 604 40.68 15.50 24.59
C TYR A 604 41.60 16.59 25.21
N LYS A 605 41.14 17.34 26.23
CA LYS A 605 41.94 18.28 26.98
C LYS A 605 43.11 17.63 27.71
N GLU A 606 42.94 16.37 28.16
CA GLU A 606 44.00 15.54 28.72
C GLU A 606 45.07 15.12 27.70
N GLY A 607 44.94 15.52 26.43
CA GLY A 607 45.92 15.23 25.37
C GLY A 607 45.73 13.88 24.69
N LYS A 608 44.59 13.17 24.91
CA LYS A 608 44.33 11.90 24.26
C LYS A 608 43.92 12.11 22.80
N THR A 609 44.35 11.22 21.89
CA THR A 609 43.96 11.25 20.48
C THR A 609 42.52 10.74 20.30
N ILE A 610 41.87 11.17 19.18
CA ILE A 610 40.49 10.72 18.83
C ILE A 610 40.37 9.19 18.87
N ALA A 611 41.39 8.48 18.34
CA ALA A 611 41.41 7.00 18.36
C ALA A 611 41.52 6.42 19.79
N ALA A 612 42.31 7.04 20.66
CA ALA A 612 42.45 6.62 22.06
C ALA A 612 41.16 6.85 22.85
N ILE A 613 40.49 8.00 22.62
CA ILE A 613 39.21 8.34 23.27
C ILE A 613 38.11 7.39 22.76
N ALA A 614 38.10 7.08 21.47
CA ALA A 614 37.13 6.15 20.88
C ALA A 614 37.25 4.75 21.51
N LYS A 615 38.47 4.24 21.68
CA LYS A 615 38.74 2.96 22.32
C LYS A 615 38.36 2.95 23.80
N GLU A 616 38.72 3.98 24.55
CA GLU A 616 38.45 4.10 26.00
C GLU A 616 36.94 4.21 26.29
N ARG A 617 36.21 4.89 25.41
CA ARG A 617 34.76 5.10 25.55
C ARG A 617 33.91 4.04 24.86
N ASN A 618 34.51 3.10 24.17
CA ASN A 618 33.86 2.09 23.33
C ASN A 618 32.89 2.73 22.31
N LEU A 619 33.34 3.82 21.66
CA LEU A 619 32.59 4.56 20.63
C LEU A 619 33.40 4.58 19.33
N THR A 620 32.73 4.86 18.21
CA THR A 620 33.41 5.02 16.92
C THR A 620 34.16 6.36 16.84
N GLY A 621 35.26 6.43 16.07
CA GLY A 621 35.98 7.69 15.83
C GLY A 621 35.07 8.81 15.33
N SER A 622 34.17 8.49 14.41
CA SER A 622 33.17 9.44 13.86
C SER A 622 32.19 9.98 14.93
N THR A 623 31.89 9.20 15.97
CA THR A 623 31.08 9.66 17.12
C THR A 623 31.88 10.65 17.98
N ILE A 624 33.17 10.39 18.20
CA ILE A 624 34.06 11.29 18.97
C ILE A 624 34.25 12.61 18.20
N GLU A 625 34.47 12.53 16.90
CA GLU A 625 34.57 13.74 16.03
C GLU A 625 33.26 14.55 16.07
N GLY A 626 32.10 13.88 16.03
CA GLY A 626 30.79 14.53 16.19
C GLY A 626 30.59 15.19 17.58
N HIS A 627 31.15 14.63 18.65
CA HIS A 627 31.14 15.27 19.97
C HIS A 627 32.04 16.50 20.01
N LEU A 628 33.24 16.44 19.40
CA LEU A 628 34.21 17.55 19.35
C LEU A 628 33.71 18.66 18.41
N ALA A 629 32.97 18.36 17.37
CA ALA A 629 32.41 19.37 16.45
C ALA A 629 31.55 20.42 17.17
N TRP A 630 30.82 20.01 18.22
CA TRP A 630 30.07 20.95 19.05
C TRP A 630 31.00 21.95 19.80
N PHE A 631 32.17 21.49 20.27
CA PHE A 631 33.13 22.37 20.94
C PHE A 631 33.96 23.21 19.95
N VAL A 632 34.01 22.80 18.69
CA VAL A 632 34.55 23.66 17.60
C VAL A 632 33.56 24.77 17.29
N SER A 633 32.27 24.49 17.21
CA SER A 633 31.22 25.50 16.96
C SER A 633 31.10 26.53 18.09
N THR A 634 31.38 26.13 19.35
CA THR A 634 31.44 27.04 20.51
C THR A 634 32.79 27.76 20.68
N LYS A 635 33.72 27.53 19.74
CA LYS A 635 35.08 28.09 19.75
C LYS A 635 35.96 27.67 20.95
N GLU A 636 35.61 26.59 21.62
CA GLU A 636 36.39 26.00 22.71
C GLU A 636 37.57 25.14 22.24
N ILE A 637 37.50 24.66 20.98
CA ILE A 637 38.56 23.94 20.29
C ILE A 637 38.90 24.66 18.99
N ASP A 638 40.17 24.90 18.78
CA ASP A 638 40.68 25.44 17.51
C ASP A 638 40.71 24.32 16.46
N ILE A 639 39.93 24.47 15.37
CA ILE A 639 39.83 23.53 14.26
C ILE A 639 41.20 23.16 13.67
N ASN A 640 42.16 24.07 13.69
CA ASN A 640 43.52 23.82 13.18
C ASN A 640 44.29 22.72 13.93
N LYS A 641 43.81 22.33 15.13
CA LYS A 641 44.38 21.22 15.91
C LYS A 641 43.78 19.87 15.54
N LEU A 642 42.66 19.86 14.82
CA LEU A 642 41.90 18.65 14.48
C LEU A 642 41.97 18.32 12.98
N VAL A 643 41.99 19.34 12.10
CA VAL A 643 41.98 19.18 10.65
C VAL A 643 43.03 20.07 10.02
N SER A 644 43.83 19.56 9.09
CA SER A 644 44.87 20.34 8.42
C SER A 644 44.28 21.47 7.57
N LYS A 645 45.02 22.60 7.43
CA LYS A 645 44.58 23.76 6.65
C LYS A 645 44.29 23.44 5.20
N GLU A 646 44.99 22.46 4.62
CA GLU A 646 44.80 22.00 3.25
C GLU A 646 43.41 21.31 3.09
N LYS A 647 43.09 20.41 4.01
CA LYS A 647 41.77 19.73 4.03
C LYS A 647 40.63 20.69 4.35
N GLN A 648 40.86 21.64 5.27
CA GLN A 648 39.88 22.69 5.56
C GLN A 648 39.54 23.49 4.30
N LYS A 649 40.57 23.92 3.53
CA LYS A 649 40.35 24.66 2.29
C LYS A 649 39.55 23.86 1.27
N LEU A 650 39.90 22.60 1.06
CA LEU A 650 39.15 21.71 0.12
C LEU A 650 37.70 21.58 0.51
N ILE A 651 37.41 21.40 1.80
CA ILE A 651 36.03 21.29 2.30
C ILE A 651 35.27 22.61 2.14
N LEU A 652 35.91 23.75 2.41
CA LEU A 652 35.30 25.08 2.25
C LEU A 652 35.03 25.43 0.78
N ASP A 653 35.96 25.10 -0.11
CA ASP A 653 35.80 25.30 -1.55
C ASP A 653 34.64 24.44 -2.09
N ALA A 654 34.53 23.17 -1.64
CA ALA A 654 33.44 22.32 -1.98
C ALA A 654 32.08 22.79 -1.41
N ALA A 655 32.08 23.30 -0.16
CA ALA A 655 30.88 23.85 0.47
C ALA A 655 30.38 25.12 -0.25
N ALA A 656 31.28 25.93 -0.79
CA ALA A 656 30.93 27.11 -1.58
C ALA A 656 30.29 26.76 -2.93
N ILE A 657 30.67 25.62 -3.53
CA ILE A 657 30.16 25.17 -4.83
C ILE A 657 28.84 24.37 -4.67
N TYR A 658 28.77 23.49 -3.69
CA TYR A 658 27.68 22.50 -3.57
C TYR A 658 26.66 22.79 -2.45
N GLY A 659 26.88 23.86 -1.65
CA GLY A 659 26.07 24.22 -0.48
C GLY A 659 26.39 23.34 0.73
N THR A 660 25.86 23.72 1.90
CA THR A 660 26.08 22.99 3.18
C THR A 660 24.92 22.09 3.61
N ASP A 661 23.82 22.07 2.84
CA ASP A 661 22.56 21.43 3.21
C ASP A 661 22.62 19.88 3.17
N SER A 662 23.57 19.30 2.43
CA SER A 662 23.73 17.85 2.32
C SER A 662 25.17 17.40 2.48
N HIS A 663 25.52 16.89 3.65
CA HIS A 663 26.83 16.35 3.95
C HIS A 663 27.24 15.19 3.02
N LYS A 664 26.25 14.37 2.56
CA LYS A 664 26.50 13.26 1.63
C LYS A 664 26.96 13.79 0.27
N LYS A 665 26.29 14.80 -0.26
CA LYS A 665 26.65 15.42 -1.54
C LYS A 665 28.03 16.06 -1.52
N LEU A 666 28.44 16.62 -0.38
CA LEU A 666 29.79 17.19 -0.19
C LEU A 666 30.83 16.07 -0.18
N ILE A 667 30.64 14.98 0.57
CA ILE A 667 31.64 13.91 0.68
C ILE A 667 31.82 13.17 -0.65
N ASP A 668 30.74 12.97 -1.41
CA ASP A 668 30.78 12.30 -2.72
C ASP A 668 31.58 13.10 -3.79
N ASN A 669 31.77 14.40 -3.57
CA ASN A 669 32.54 15.31 -4.46
C ASN A 669 33.88 15.74 -3.87
N LEU A 670 34.31 15.22 -2.71
CA LEU A 670 35.59 15.44 -2.09
C LEU A 670 36.53 14.26 -2.34
N HIS A 671 37.85 14.53 -2.27
CA HIS A 671 38.86 13.48 -2.41
C HIS A 671 38.69 12.40 -1.32
N SER A 672 39.01 11.13 -1.65
CA SER A 672 38.87 9.95 -0.77
C SER A 672 39.63 10.05 0.57
N ASP A 673 40.54 11.01 0.74
CA ASP A 673 41.33 11.19 1.95
C ASP A 673 40.65 12.06 3.02
N ILE A 674 39.44 12.58 2.78
CA ILE A 674 38.69 13.38 3.73
C ILE A 674 37.58 12.50 4.36
N SER A 675 37.62 12.38 5.69
CA SER A 675 36.63 11.60 6.41
C SER A 675 35.34 12.41 6.64
N TYR A 676 34.22 11.68 6.83
CA TYR A 676 32.93 12.29 7.18
C TYR A 676 32.98 13.06 8.52
N GLY A 677 33.87 12.68 9.43
CA GLY A 677 34.09 13.36 10.69
C GLY A 677 34.87 14.68 10.50
N GLU A 678 35.91 14.69 9.65
CA GLU A 678 36.64 15.91 9.30
C GLU A 678 35.73 16.93 8.60
N LEU A 679 34.85 16.47 7.71
CA LEU A 679 33.81 17.31 7.09
C LEU A 679 32.93 17.99 8.15
N LYS A 680 32.39 17.20 9.12
CA LYS A 680 31.56 17.74 10.22
C LYS A 680 32.30 18.76 11.08
N LEU A 681 33.59 18.52 11.38
CA LEU A 681 34.41 19.41 12.19
C LEU A 681 34.61 20.75 11.50
N VAL A 682 34.86 20.74 10.19
CA VAL A 682 35.08 21.97 9.42
C VAL A 682 33.78 22.76 9.23
N LEU A 683 32.68 22.08 8.92
CA LEU A 683 31.36 22.73 8.80
C LEU A 683 30.85 23.29 10.14
N ALA A 684 31.30 22.75 11.26
CA ALA A 684 30.96 23.28 12.59
C ALA A 684 31.78 24.52 12.97
N ALA A 685 32.84 24.83 12.22
CA ALA A 685 33.67 25.99 12.43
C ALA A 685 33.22 27.26 11.63
N ILE A 686 32.29 27.06 10.69
CA ILE A 686 31.63 28.14 9.92
C ILE A 686 30.43 28.66 10.71
#